data_89ad947ce81d447e320c2b4ed8b6e46a
#
_entry.id   89ad947ce81d447e320c2b4ed8b6e46a
#
_cell.length_a   1.000
_cell.length_b   1.000
_cell.length_c   1.000
_cell.angle_alpha   90.00
_cell.angle_beta   90.00
_cell.angle_gamma   90.00
#
_symmetry.space_group_name_H-M   'P 1'
#
loop_
_entity.id
_entity.type
_entity.pdbx_description
1 polymer ?
#
loop_
_entity_poly.entity_id
_entity_poly.type
_entity_poly.pdbx_seq_one_letter_code
_entity_poly.pdbx_strand_id
1 'polypeptide(L)'
;MTEGDLAARLAATSFRYPLRRYQQAAVDAFEQARREGRARFYAVLPPGGGKTAVGLEVARRLGRRTLVLCPNTAVQAQWLRQWQDFTPHTVAAGADPDLTTPITVLTYQALCVLNGDDTLDEEALDLWIATLQAEKGYSAEQARAEIQALEASGSPHYRADLARFRRRARTLVARGGDRSDLLALLHPNGRAIIARMAASGPWTLVLDECHHLLEMWGYLVRALVEELGDVFVVGLTATPPSDMDAREAALYRDIFARANIEVPIPALVREGDLAPYQELVYLTTPLPHEADYIAAQHARFQELLLRLMELDFGSVPFPVWLRTRVEERRGRDGAQVSWERFERDEPRLAQAALRLLHSWGAPPPDGARFSERDRQPLTADDWVALIEDYCLRCLRPSADPRDVAAWEEIRRALPSLGYILTRRGVRAHVSPVDRVLTLSASKAAAAVSILDVESAALGDQLRALVLCDYERAGSDLLARLRGVLDPQAGSAALLLHILASDPTTAALHPVLLTGRTVACSRATAVDLTQWIKEQVPELRDQMTTEQLFLPGNDESDTRWEDVVVIRPASTWWQPRRYVPLLTRYFEEGRSRCLVGTRSLLGEGWDARRVNVLVDLTAAATPTAVHQMRGRSLRLDPDLPDKVADNWDVVCVAPGHPKGTADYDRFVRKHHHYFAATVEGEIESGVSHVHPELSPYGPPDPAHFAAINTAMLRRAEERAAAHARWNIGEPYEGRETHTVRVRFGRTPGLSRSRLLTPGARPGAGAVGRFRRRLGQVLAGSAAAGIIVAAAGPDLAGLAAGIVATAGGGAWLVRDLHEVVRQLGPSDALEDIAAAVAEGLRDTGGIAPELGAESVRVVAQADGYYRCYLAGASEADSRRFTEALDEVLAPLASPRYIIPRYIADPPGSMLDTALLALRLRRTGRRGRAVVYHAVPSYLAANRQRADRFARAWNRYVSTGEPIYWKDPQASAIIATQRGADPFDVTTQMRVLWR
;
A
#
# COMPACT_ATOMS: atom_id res chain seq x y z
N MET A 1 0.43 39.18 -30.67
CA MET A 1 -0.83 38.45 -30.71
C MET A 1 -1.67 38.93 -29.54
N THR A 2 -2.87 39.47 -29.81
CA THR A 2 -3.78 39.88 -28.73
C THR A 2 -4.39 38.69 -28.03
N GLU A 3 -4.88 38.85 -26.80
CA GLU A 3 -5.54 37.77 -26.05
C GLU A 3 -6.74 37.19 -26.80
N GLY A 4 -7.55 38.04 -27.44
CA GLY A 4 -8.68 37.60 -28.25
C GLY A 4 -8.28 36.81 -29.50
N ASP A 5 -7.18 37.17 -30.18
CA ASP A 5 -6.61 36.38 -31.29
C ASP A 5 -6.08 35.02 -30.83
N LEU A 6 -5.39 34.99 -29.69
CA LEU A 6 -4.92 33.73 -29.09
C LEU A 6 -6.08 32.80 -28.71
N ALA A 7 -7.08 33.33 -28.02
CA ALA A 7 -8.26 32.57 -27.63
C ALA A 7 -9.01 31.99 -28.85
N ALA A 8 -9.17 32.77 -29.91
CA ALA A 8 -9.80 32.30 -31.15
C ALA A 8 -9.00 31.18 -31.84
N ARG A 9 -7.67 31.31 -31.91
CA ARG A 9 -6.80 30.26 -32.49
C ARG A 9 -6.78 28.99 -31.68
N LEU A 10 -6.72 29.07 -30.33
CA LEU A 10 -6.82 27.93 -29.44
C LEU A 10 -8.20 27.25 -29.55
N ALA A 11 -9.28 28.00 -29.67
CA ALA A 11 -10.63 27.49 -29.88
C ALA A 11 -10.76 26.74 -31.23
N ALA A 12 -10.10 27.21 -32.29
CA ALA A 12 -10.07 26.58 -33.59
C ALA A 12 -9.17 25.34 -33.66
N THR A 13 -8.31 25.12 -32.68
CA THR A 13 -7.41 23.96 -32.59
C THR A 13 -8.16 22.80 -31.91
N SER A 14 -7.90 21.54 -32.29
CA SER A 14 -8.48 20.36 -31.68
C SER A 14 -7.44 19.19 -31.60
N PHE A 15 -7.58 18.34 -30.62
CA PHE A 15 -6.83 17.10 -30.55
C PHE A 15 -7.27 16.16 -31.69
N ARG A 16 -6.33 15.63 -32.45
CA ARG A 16 -6.62 14.85 -33.68
C ARG A 16 -7.25 13.47 -33.40
N TYR A 17 -7.07 12.94 -32.16
CA TYR A 17 -7.62 11.65 -31.77
C TYR A 17 -8.85 11.83 -30.87
N PRO A 18 -9.80 10.88 -30.86
CA PRO A 18 -10.88 10.91 -29.87
C PRO A 18 -10.29 10.77 -28.45
N LEU A 19 -10.81 11.58 -27.53
CA LEU A 19 -10.47 11.41 -26.12
C LEU A 19 -11.03 10.06 -25.63
N ARG A 20 -10.25 9.35 -24.85
CA ARG A 20 -10.70 8.14 -24.16
C ARG A 20 -11.77 8.51 -23.12
N ARG A 21 -12.59 7.55 -22.70
CA ARG A 21 -13.71 7.80 -21.79
C ARG A 21 -13.30 8.56 -20.53
N TYR A 22 -12.26 8.11 -19.84
CA TYR A 22 -11.77 8.79 -18.64
C TYR A 22 -11.12 10.15 -18.92
N GLN A 23 -10.49 10.33 -20.08
CA GLN A 23 -9.97 11.64 -20.49
C GLN A 23 -11.11 12.63 -20.74
N GLN A 24 -12.17 12.19 -21.38
CA GLN A 24 -13.40 12.99 -21.57
C GLN A 24 -14.02 13.32 -20.19
N ALA A 25 -14.10 12.34 -19.28
CA ALA A 25 -14.59 12.58 -17.91
C ALA A 25 -13.74 13.62 -17.17
N ALA A 26 -12.41 13.62 -17.36
CA ALA A 26 -11.52 14.61 -16.79
C ALA A 26 -11.78 16.02 -17.36
N VAL A 27 -12.00 16.11 -18.65
CA VAL A 27 -12.37 17.38 -19.31
C VAL A 27 -13.76 17.85 -18.87
N ASP A 28 -14.72 16.97 -18.69
CA ASP A 28 -16.06 17.31 -18.20
C ASP A 28 -16.00 17.81 -16.74
N ALA A 29 -15.19 17.18 -15.90
CA ALA A 29 -14.93 17.63 -14.52
C ALA A 29 -14.27 19.01 -14.49
N PHE A 30 -13.36 19.28 -15.41
CA PHE A 30 -12.78 20.61 -15.59
C PHE A 30 -13.85 21.64 -15.98
N GLU A 31 -14.69 21.36 -16.96
CA GLU A 31 -15.76 22.27 -17.39
C GLU A 31 -16.79 22.52 -16.27
N GLN A 32 -17.03 21.55 -15.44
CA GLN A 32 -17.85 21.72 -14.24
C GLN A 32 -17.16 22.65 -13.25
N ALA A 33 -15.89 22.43 -12.91
CA ALA A 33 -15.13 23.30 -12.01
C ALA A 33 -15.11 24.75 -12.52
N ARG A 34 -14.93 24.93 -13.84
CA ARG A 34 -14.97 26.25 -14.50
C ARG A 34 -16.35 26.93 -14.37
N ARG A 35 -17.45 26.20 -14.59
CA ARG A 35 -18.82 26.72 -14.40
C ARG A 35 -19.11 27.11 -12.95
N GLU A 36 -18.50 26.43 -11.98
CA GLU A 36 -18.56 26.74 -10.56
C GLU A 36 -17.67 27.95 -10.16
N GLY A 37 -17.00 28.58 -11.14
CA GLY A 37 -16.13 29.75 -10.92
C GLY A 37 -14.79 29.41 -10.24
N ARG A 38 -14.38 28.15 -10.24
CA ARG A 38 -13.09 27.72 -9.65
C ARG A 38 -11.94 28.12 -10.58
N ALA A 39 -10.88 28.66 -10.02
CA ALA A 39 -9.64 28.98 -10.75
C ALA A 39 -8.60 27.88 -10.64
N ARG A 40 -9.00 26.66 -10.22
CA ARG A 40 -8.14 25.52 -9.97
C ARG A 40 -8.79 24.23 -10.46
N PHE A 41 -8.00 23.39 -11.12
CA PHE A 41 -8.39 22.04 -11.54
C PHE A 41 -7.28 21.06 -11.16
N TYR A 42 -7.62 19.98 -10.50
CA TYR A 42 -6.68 18.97 -10.08
C TYR A 42 -7.17 17.57 -10.50
N ALA A 43 -6.35 16.87 -11.29
CA ALA A 43 -6.66 15.54 -11.81
C ALA A 43 -5.57 14.52 -11.45
N VAL A 44 -6.02 13.37 -10.92
CA VAL A 44 -5.20 12.21 -10.63
C VAL A 44 -5.46 11.17 -11.72
N LEU A 45 -4.48 10.96 -12.60
CA LEU A 45 -4.58 10.05 -13.75
C LEU A 45 -3.37 9.12 -13.77
N PRO A 46 -3.54 7.79 -13.92
CA PRO A 46 -2.44 6.83 -13.86
C PRO A 46 -1.31 7.09 -14.86
N PRO A 47 -0.09 6.56 -14.63
CA PRO A 47 0.97 6.56 -15.63
C PRO A 47 0.47 5.87 -16.91
N GLY A 48 0.79 6.46 -18.08
CA GLY A 48 0.27 5.97 -19.35
C GLY A 48 -1.16 6.41 -19.71
N GLY A 49 -1.91 7.01 -18.76
CA GLY A 49 -3.27 7.50 -18.95
C GLY A 49 -3.38 8.79 -19.78
N GLY A 50 -2.31 9.30 -20.40
CA GLY A 50 -2.37 10.48 -21.29
C GLY A 50 -2.63 11.80 -20.56
N LYS A 51 -2.10 12.01 -19.35
CA LYS A 51 -2.15 13.25 -18.57
C LYS A 51 -1.81 14.49 -19.41
N THR A 52 -0.78 14.38 -20.23
CA THR A 52 -0.31 15.45 -21.12
C THR A 52 -1.41 15.92 -22.09
N ALA A 53 -2.14 14.97 -22.71
CA ALA A 53 -3.25 15.32 -23.63
C ALA A 53 -4.39 16.04 -22.90
N VAL A 54 -4.76 15.57 -21.68
CA VAL A 54 -5.77 16.22 -20.85
C VAL A 54 -5.33 17.63 -20.45
N GLY A 55 -4.08 17.80 -20.00
CA GLY A 55 -3.55 19.12 -19.62
C GLY A 55 -3.52 20.12 -20.77
N LEU A 56 -3.12 19.66 -21.97
CA LEU A 56 -3.12 20.48 -23.19
C LEU A 56 -4.56 20.84 -23.63
N GLU A 57 -5.50 19.88 -23.53
CA GLU A 57 -6.90 20.12 -23.87
C GLU A 57 -7.56 21.13 -22.90
N VAL A 58 -7.26 21.04 -21.60
CA VAL A 58 -7.69 22.02 -20.60
C VAL A 58 -7.09 23.41 -20.90
N ALA A 59 -5.78 23.48 -21.17
CA ALA A 59 -5.10 24.72 -21.52
C ALA A 59 -5.70 25.37 -22.78
N ARG A 60 -5.97 24.56 -23.81
CA ARG A 60 -6.63 25.01 -25.06
C ARG A 60 -8.01 25.61 -24.80
N ARG A 61 -8.83 24.97 -23.96
CA ARG A 61 -10.19 25.43 -23.62
C ARG A 61 -10.22 26.69 -22.78
N LEU A 62 -9.17 26.94 -21.98
CA LEU A 62 -9.01 28.18 -21.22
C LEU A 62 -8.70 29.38 -22.14
N GLY A 63 -8.07 29.16 -23.29
CA GLY A 63 -7.80 30.20 -24.27
C GLY A 63 -6.77 31.24 -23.84
N ARG A 64 -5.92 30.95 -22.85
CA ARG A 64 -4.94 31.85 -22.24
C ARG A 64 -3.50 31.42 -22.59
N ARG A 65 -2.55 32.35 -22.41
CA ARG A 65 -1.13 31.96 -22.41
C ARG A 65 -0.91 30.88 -21.37
N THR A 66 -0.11 29.87 -21.72
CA THR A 66 0.07 28.68 -20.87
C THR A 66 1.54 28.46 -20.52
N LEU A 67 1.86 28.35 -19.25
CA LEU A 67 3.14 27.84 -18.75
C LEU A 67 2.91 26.44 -18.19
N VAL A 68 3.65 25.46 -18.74
CA VAL A 68 3.71 24.11 -18.22
C VAL A 68 5.02 23.95 -17.45
N LEU A 69 4.93 23.54 -16.19
CA LEU A 69 6.09 23.16 -15.38
C LEU A 69 6.13 21.63 -15.25
N CYS A 70 7.25 21.03 -15.59
CA CYS A 70 7.46 19.59 -15.59
C CYS A 70 8.76 19.19 -14.85
N PRO A 71 8.91 17.92 -14.39
CA PRO A 71 10.02 17.54 -13.53
C PRO A 71 11.37 17.53 -14.23
N ASN A 72 11.43 17.21 -15.52
CA ASN A 72 12.71 17.07 -16.24
C ASN A 72 12.56 17.34 -17.75
N THR A 73 13.71 17.41 -18.45
CA THR A 73 13.76 17.73 -19.89
C THR A 73 13.17 16.63 -20.78
N ALA A 74 13.12 15.38 -20.34
CA ALA A 74 12.48 14.30 -21.10
C ALA A 74 10.97 14.48 -21.15
N VAL A 75 10.36 14.83 -20.02
CA VAL A 75 8.93 15.14 -19.92
C VAL A 75 8.62 16.45 -20.67
N GLN A 76 9.51 17.47 -20.60
CA GLN A 76 9.40 18.69 -21.39
C GLN A 76 9.30 18.38 -22.88
N ALA A 77 10.19 17.56 -23.42
CA ALA A 77 10.15 17.14 -24.81
C ALA A 77 8.87 16.34 -25.16
N GLN A 78 8.34 15.55 -24.22
CA GLN A 78 7.08 14.84 -24.40
C GLN A 78 5.90 15.81 -24.55
N TRP A 79 5.80 16.87 -23.73
CA TRP A 79 4.75 17.87 -23.84
C TRP A 79 4.78 18.60 -25.19
N LEU A 80 5.97 18.96 -25.65
CA LEU A 80 6.14 19.62 -26.95
C LEU A 80 5.78 18.69 -28.12
N ARG A 81 6.14 17.41 -28.05
CA ARG A 81 5.74 16.42 -29.08
C ARG A 81 4.23 16.21 -29.07
N GLN A 82 3.61 16.08 -27.90
CA GLN A 82 2.15 15.87 -27.79
C GLN A 82 1.34 17.07 -28.32
N TRP A 83 1.89 18.32 -28.23
CA TRP A 83 1.23 19.48 -28.84
C TRP A 83 1.14 19.36 -30.38
N GLN A 84 2.01 18.61 -31.05
CA GLN A 84 1.92 18.38 -32.48
C GLN A 84 0.68 17.55 -32.91
N ASP A 85 0.05 16.87 -31.98
CA ASP A 85 -1.22 16.18 -32.22
C ASP A 85 -2.45 17.10 -32.13
N PHE A 86 -2.25 18.40 -31.85
CA PHE A 86 -3.28 19.40 -31.86
C PHE A 86 -3.26 20.21 -33.15
N THR A 87 -4.33 20.14 -33.93
CA THR A 87 -4.43 20.73 -35.29
C THR A 87 -5.61 21.67 -35.41
N PRO A 88 -5.54 22.70 -36.27
CA PRO A 88 -4.38 23.17 -37.04
C PRO A 88 -3.27 23.77 -36.16
N HIS A 89 -2.02 23.72 -36.64
CA HIS A 89 -0.83 24.24 -35.93
C HIS A 89 -0.73 25.78 -35.98
N THR A 90 -1.75 26.47 -35.52
CA THR A 90 -1.84 27.95 -35.53
C THR A 90 -1.24 28.59 -34.27
N VAL A 91 -0.96 27.81 -33.25
CA VAL A 91 -0.40 28.26 -31.98
C VAL A 91 0.92 27.55 -31.74
N ALA A 92 1.99 28.33 -31.56
CA ALA A 92 3.33 27.80 -31.32
C ALA A 92 3.50 27.36 -29.85
N ALA A 93 4.25 26.25 -29.64
CA ALA A 93 4.73 25.84 -28.37
C ALA A 93 6.27 25.79 -28.37
N GLY A 94 6.89 26.12 -27.25
CA GLY A 94 8.34 26.14 -27.11
C GLY A 94 8.83 25.96 -25.68
N ALA A 95 10.17 25.90 -25.55
CA ALA A 95 10.87 25.73 -24.26
C ALA A 95 11.70 26.97 -23.88
N ASP A 96 11.38 28.13 -24.46
CA ASP A 96 12.14 29.34 -24.28
C ASP A 96 11.75 30.06 -22.97
N PRO A 97 12.69 30.26 -22.03
CA PRO A 97 12.47 30.99 -20.78
C PRO A 97 12.03 32.46 -21.00
N ASP A 98 12.24 33.02 -22.19
CA ASP A 98 11.78 34.36 -22.54
C ASP A 98 10.28 34.40 -22.84
N LEU A 99 9.56 33.29 -22.75
CA LEU A 99 8.12 33.16 -22.93
C LEU A 99 7.64 33.67 -24.30
N THR A 100 8.45 33.48 -25.34
CA THR A 100 8.17 33.97 -26.71
C THR A 100 6.98 33.26 -27.36
N THR A 101 6.69 32.02 -26.93
CA THR A 101 5.57 31.23 -27.43
C THR A 101 4.35 31.28 -26.48
N PRO A 102 3.11 31.20 -27.03
CA PRO A 102 1.88 31.19 -26.24
C PRO A 102 1.78 30.00 -25.29
N ILE A 103 2.32 28.83 -25.70
CA ILE A 103 2.47 27.65 -24.83
C ILE A 103 3.95 27.47 -24.58
N THR A 104 4.39 27.64 -23.36
CA THR A 104 5.78 27.49 -22.95
C THR A 104 5.89 26.33 -21.97
N VAL A 105 6.81 25.41 -22.21
CA VAL A 105 7.07 24.23 -21.34
C VAL A 105 8.46 24.40 -20.73
N LEU A 106 8.53 24.52 -19.41
CA LEU A 106 9.79 24.63 -18.66
C LEU A 106 9.88 23.54 -17.60
N THR A 107 11.08 23.25 -17.14
CA THR A 107 11.27 22.39 -15.98
C THR A 107 11.08 23.21 -14.70
N TYR A 108 10.66 22.54 -13.57
CA TYR A 108 10.62 23.20 -12.27
C TYR A 108 11.96 23.85 -11.91
N GLN A 109 13.07 23.20 -12.28
CA GLN A 109 14.41 23.74 -12.06
C GLN A 109 14.66 25.03 -12.80
N ALA A 110 14.15 25.21 -14.03
CA ALA A 110 14.35 26.44 -14.79
C ALA A 110 13.72 27.66 -14.10
N LEU A 111 12.62 27.47 -13.38
CA LEU A 111 11.93 28.54 -12.66
C LEU A 111 12.39 28.65 -11.20
N CYS A 112 12.54 27.51 -10.52
CA CYS A 112 12.70 27.42 -9.06
C CYS A 112 14.16 27.25 -8.59
N VAL A 113 15.14 27.57 -9.44
CA VAL A 113 16.55 27.62 -8.99
C VAL A 113 16.70 28.78 -8.00
N LEU A 114 17.30 28.48 -6.86
CA LEU A 114 17.59 29.48 -5.83
C LEU A 114 18.90 30.19 -6.13
N ASN A 115 18.99 31.42 -5.67
CA ASN A 115 20.24 32.20 -5.72
C ASN A 115 21.32 31.49 -4.91
N GLY A 116 22.60 31.71 -5.27
CA GLY A 116 23.75 30.94 -4.77
C GLY A 116 23.81 30.73 -3.24
N ASP A 117 24.58 29.74 -2.86
CA ASP A 117 24.56 29.12 -1.52
C ASP A 117 24.97 30.05 -0.35
N ASP A 118 25.62 31.18 -0.61
CA ASP A 118 26.28 31.99 0.44
C ASP A 118 25.35 32.81 1.34
N THR A 119 24.10 33.03 0.91
CA THR A 119 23.12 33.85 1.67
C THR A 119 22.48 33.17 2.86
N LEU A 120 22.65 31.85 3.02
CA LEU A 120 22.02 31.05 4.09
C LEU A 120 23.05 30.27 4.92
N ASP A 121 24.34 30.61 4.83
CA ASP A 121 25.39 29.90 5.53
C ASP A 121 25.35 30.14 7.04
N GLU A 122 25.03 31.36 7.47
CA GLU A 122 24.84 31.68 8.90
C GLU A 122 23.72 30.87 9.53
N GLU A 123 22.52 30.83 8.90
CA GLU A 123 21.38 30.06 9.36
C GLU A 123 21.66 28.56 9.34
N ALA A 124 22.37 28.06 8.32
CA ALA A 124 22.77 26.67 8.22
C ALA A 124 23.76 26.27 9.34
N LEU A 125 24.73 27.11 9.63
CA LEU A 125 25.68 26.91 10.73
C LEU A 125 24.99 26.96 12.08
N ASP A 126 24.08 27.90 12.32
CA ASP A 126 23.32 27.99 13.55
C ASP A 126 22.45 26.76 13.78
N LEU A 127 21.81 26.23 12.72
CA LEU A 127 21.07 24.96 12.76
C LEU A 127 21.98 23.77 13.06
N TRP A 128 23.20 23.76 12.50
CA TRP A 128 24.17 22.69 12.76
C TRP A 128 24.67 22.73 14.19
N ILE A 129 25.03 23.91 14.68
CA ILE A 129 25.41 24.14 16.09
C ILE A 129 24.28 23.67 17.02
N ALA A 130 23.05 24.10 16.78
CA ALA A 130 21.90 23.70 17.59
C ALA A 130 21.67 22.19 17.58
N THR A 131 21.97 21.54 16.45
CA THR A 131 21.86 20.07 16.29
C THR A 131 22.95 19.38 17.10
N LEU A 132 24.21 19.80 17.03
CA LEU A 132 25.30 19.24 17.81
C LEU A 132 25.10 19.43 19.32
N GLN A 133 24.59 20.61 19.75
CA GLN A 133 24.20 20.84 21.13
C GLN A 133 23.13 19.85 21.61
N ALA A 134 22.15 19.59 20.75
CA ALA A 134 21.03 18.68 21.05
C ALA A 134 21.43 17.20 21.05
N GLU A 135 22.30 16.80 20.16
CA GLU A 135 22.67 15.38 19.93
C GLU A 135 23.84 14.94 20.81
N LYS A 136 24.88 15.81 20.93
CA LYS A 136 26.12 15.50 21.64
C LYS A 136 26.20 16.16 23.01
N GLY A 137 25.29 17.08 23.34
CA GLY A 137 25.35 17.86 24.60
C GLY A 137 26.45 18.92 24.65
N TYR A 138 26.95 19.32 23.49
CA TYR A 138 28.01 20.31 23.39
C TYR A 138 27.55 21.72 23.84
N SER A 139 28.50 22.53 24.31
CA SER A 139 28.28 23.97 24.34
C SER A 139 28.28 24.54 22.90
N ALA A 140 27.78 25.75 22.72
CA ALA A 140 27.84 26.41 21.40
C ALA A 140 29.29 26.58 20.90
N GLU A 141 30.23 26.83 21.81
CA GLU A 141 31.65 26.96 21.51
C GLU A 141 32.27 25.62 21.07
N GLN A 142 31.94 24.53 21.76
CA GLN A 142 32.41 23.19 21.40
C GLN A 142 31.85 22.74 20.03
N ALA A 143 30.61 23.04 19.76
CA ALA A 143 29.99 22.74 18.48
C ALA A 143 30.64 23.53 17.33
N ARG A 144 30.89 24.82 17.52
CA ARG A 144 31.64 25.65 16.54
C ARG A 144 33.06 25.14 16.31
N ALA A 145 33.78 24.77 17.36
CA ALA A 145 35.13 24.25 17.24
C ALA A 145 35.19 22.93 16.45
N GLU A 146 34.20 22.04 16.65
CA GLU A 146 34.11 20.81 15.86
C GLU A 146 33.82 21.09 14.37
N ILE A 147 32.91 22.00 14.06
CA ILE A 147 32.61 22.41 12.68
C ILE A 147 33.85 23.01 12.01
N GLN A 148 34.54 23.90 12.69
CA GLN A 148 35.80 24.52 12.20
C GLN A 148 36.90 23.48 11.96
N ALA A 149 37.01 22.49 12.84
CA ALA A 149 37.99 21.40 12.65
C ALA A 149 37.66 20.53 11.42
N LEU A 150 36.36 20.25 11.18
CA LEU A 150 35.93 19.55 9.98
C LEU A 150 36.19 20.37 8.71
N GLU A 151 35.98 21.66 8.74
CA GLU A 151 36.27 22.58 7.65
C GLU A 151 37.78 22.65 7.36
N ALA A 152 38.60 22.88 8.38
CA ALA A 152 40.06 22.97 8.28
C ALA A 152 40.70 21.66 7.74
N SER A 153 40.11 20.51 8.08
CA SER A 153 40.56 19.19 7.58
C SER A 153 40.19 18.90 6.12
N GLY A 154 39.43 19.76 5.48
CA GLY A 154 38.91 19.52 4.11
C GLY A 154 38.00 18.31 4.01
N SER A 155 37.41 17.83 5.12
CA SER A 155 36.64 16.61 5.19
C SER A 155 35.47 16.62 4.20
N PRO A 156 35.23 15.53 3.45
CA PRO A 156 34.04 15.39 2.61
C PRO A 156 32.75 15.50 3.43
N HIS A 157 32.78 15.14 4.70
CA HIS A 157 31.64 15.25 5.62
C HIS A 157 31.22 16.69 5.88
N TYR A 158 32.16 17.62 5.97
CA TYR A 158 31.86 19.05 6.12
C TYR A 158 30.94 19.57 5.03
N ARG A 159 31.31 19.31 3.75
CA ARG A 159 30.53 19.74 2.59
C ARG A 159 29.13 19.09 2.54
N ALA A 160 29.07 17.80 2.86
CA ALA A 160 27.82 17.06 2.88
C ALA A 160 26.87 17.56 3.98
N ASP A 161 27.40 17.77 5.18
CA ASP A 161 26.62 18.26 6.33
C ASP A 161 26.21 19.72 6.13
N LEU A 162 27.08 20.59 5.67
CA LEU A 162 26.75 21.99 5.35
C LEU A 162 25.65 22.05 4.28
N ALA A 163 25.72 21.25 3.22
CA ALA A 163 24.67 21.17 2.20
C ALA A 163 23.34 20.66 2.79
N ARG A 164 23.36 19.73 3.75
CA ARG A 164 22.18 19.24 4.45
C ARG A 164 21.54 20.36 5.31
N PHE A 165 22.34 21.10 6.04
CA PHE A 165 21.85 22.20 6.88
C PHE A 165 21.41 23.41 6.07
N ARG A 166 22.06 23.74 4.97
CA ARG A 166 21.59 24.75 4.00
C ARG A 166 20.19 24.39 3.46
N ARG A 167 19.99 23.12 3.10
CA ARG A 167 18.65 22.66 2.67
C ARG A 167 17.60 22.84 3.76
N ARG A 168 17.95 22.55 5.00
CA ARG A 168 17.07 22.72 6.16
C ARG A 168 16.79 24.20 6.47
N ALA A 169 17.80 25.07 6.40
CA ALA A 169 17.65 26.52 6.55
C ALA A 169 16.69 27.08 5.49
N ARG A 170 16.89 26.73 4.23
CA ARG A 170 15.99 27.08 3.12
C ARG A 170 14.53 26.72 3.40
N THR A 171 14.30 25.51 3.87
CA THR A 171 12.95 25.05 4.22
C THR A 171 12.33 25.86 5.37
N LEU A 172 13.14 26.24 6.36
CA LEU A 172 12.66 27.06 7.48
C LEU A 172 12.34 28.49 7.06
N VAL A 173 13.19 29.10 6.25
CA VAL A 173 12.95 30.44 5.68
C VAL A 173 11.69 30.42 4.79
N ALA A 174 11.54 29.40 3.95
CA ALA A 174 10.35 29.26 3.11
C ALA A 174 9.05 29.07 3.91
N ARG A 175 9.13 28.42 5.08
CA ARG A 175 7.97 28.22 5.98
C ARG A 175 7.56 29.48 6.72
N GLY A 176 8.48 30.42 6.96
CA GLY A 176 8.26 31.63 7.75
C GLY A 176 8.24 32.92 6.94
N GLY A 177 8.77 32.91 5.70
CA GLY A 177 8.86 34.08 4.83
C GLY A 177 7.53 34.47 4.18
N ASP A 178 7.36 35.76 3.95
CA ASP A 178 6.26 36.25 3.14
C ASP A 178 6.53 36.02 1.63
N ARG A 179 5.56 36.45 0.78
CA ARG A 179 5.66 36.27 -0.68
C ARG A 179 6.91 36.94 -1.26
N SER A 180 7.24 38.14 -0.81
CA SER A 180 8.37 38.92 -1.34
C SER A 180 9.71 38.27 -0.95
N ASP A 181 9.82 37.76 0.27
CA ASP A 181 11.00 37.05 0.75
C ASP A 181 11.23 35.76 -0.03
N LEU A 182 10.17 35.00 -0.28
CA LEU A 182 10.24 33.77 -1.08
C LEU A 182 10.70 34.00 -2.52
N LEU A 183 10.12 35.02 -3.18
CA LEU A 183 10.51 35.36 -4.54
C LEU A 183 11.93 35.96 -4.62
N ALA A 184 12.40 36.61 -3.56
CA ALA A 184 13.78 37.11 -3.47
C ALA A 184 14.83 35.99 -3.40
N LEU A 185 14.47 34.81 -2.90
CA LEU A 185 15.35 33.63 -2.90
C LEU A 185 15.62 33.07 -4.28
N LEU A 186 14.79 33.38 -5.27
CA LEU A 186 14.95 32.86 -6.63
C LEU A 186 16.15 33.47 -7.34
N HIS A 187 16.80 32.62 -8.17
CA HIS A 187 17.81 33.10 -9.12
C HIS A 187 17.26 34.24 -10.01
N PRO A 188 18.07 35.21 -10.42
CA PRO A 188 17.63 36.31 -11.29
C PRO A 188 16.82 35.86 -12.51
N ASN A 189 17.17 34.73 -13.14
CA ASN A 189 16.42 34.19 -14.28
C ASN A 189 15.01 33.80 -13.91
N GLY A 190 14.77 33.14 -12.77
CA GLY A 190 13.44 32.79 -12.30
C GLY A 190 12.59 34.02 -12.02
N ARG A 191 13.18 35.03 -11.35
CA ARG A 191 12.52 36.33 -11.11
C ARG A 191 12.16 37.06 -12.41
N ALA A 192 13.03 36.99 -13.41
CA ALA A 192 12.77 37.62 -14.73
C ALA A 192 11.60 36.91 -15.45
N ILE A 193 11.50 35.57 -15.35
CA ILE A 193 10.35 34.82 -15.89
C ILE A 193 9.04 35.29 -15.22
N ILE A 194 9.01 35.37 -13.87
CA ILE A 194 7.85 35.81 -13.11
C ILE A 194 7.45 37.23 -13.47
N ALA A 195 8.40 38.14 -13.56
CA ALA A 195 8.14 39.53 -13.94
C ALA A 195 7.52 39.65 -15.36
N ARG A 196 8.00 38.83 -16.32
CA ARG A 196 7.41 38.76 -17.67
C ARG A 196 5.97 38.21 -17.64
N MET A 197 5.73 37.18 -16.82
CA MET A 197 4.37 36.65 -16.66
C MET A 197 3.43 37.70 -16.08
N ALA A 198 3.83 38.39 -15.03
CA ALA A 198 3.01 39.47 -14.42
C ALA A 198 2.72 40.63 -15.39
N ALA A 199 3.66 40.92 -16.29
CA ALA A 199 3.50 41.98 -17.29
C ALA A 199 2.65 41.58 -18.51
N SER A 200 2.36 40.28 -18.74
CA SER A 200 1.79 39.79 -20.01
C SER A 200 0.36 39.23 -19.92
N GLY A 201 -0.38 39.51 -18.88
CA GLY A 201 -1.83 39.20 -18.72
C GLY A 201 -2.14 37.85 -18.06
N PRO A 202 -3.37 37.35 -18.17
CA PRO A 202 -3.82 36.15 -17.46
C PRO A 202 -3.13 34.88 -17.99
N TRP A 203 -2.77 34.01 -17.08
CA TRP A 203 -2.05 32.77 -17.38
C TRP A 203 -2.83 31.50 -17.02
N THR A 204 -2.56 30.42 -17.75
CA THR A 204 -2.80 29.06 -17.31
C THR A 204 -1.47 28.45 -16.84
N LEU A 205 -1.41 28.01 -15.60
CA LEU A 205 -0.25 27.35 -15.03
C LEU A 205 -0.54 25.85 -14.91
N VAL A 206 0.10 25.04 -15.72
CA VAL A 206 -0.02 23.58 -15.68
C VAL A 206 1.18 23.00 -14.91
N LEU A 207 0.89 22.27 -13.86
CA LEU A 207 1.86 21.67 -12.96
C LEU A 207 1.83 20.16 -13.14
N ASP A 208 2.77 19.64 -13.93
CA ASP A 208 2.87 18.19 -14.21
C ASP A 208 3.68 17.48 -13.12
N GLU A 209 3.26 16.28 -12.77
CA GLU A 209 3.77 15.51 -11.62
C GLU A 209 3.81 16.35 -10.33
N CYS A 210 2.71 17.03 -10.06
CA CYS A 210 2.60 18.02 -8.99
C CYS A 210 2.76 17.45 -7.56
N HIS A 211 2.86 16.13 -7.38
CA HIS A 211 3.24 15.49 -6.13
C HIS A 211 4.68 15.85 -5.67
N HIS A 212 5.52 16.38 -6.57
CA HIS A 212 6.83 16.93 -6.22
C HIS A 212 6.76 18.31 -5.56
N LEU A 213 5.59 18.97 -5.54
CA LEU A 213 5.39 20.30 -4.96
C LEU A 213 5.19 20.26 -3.45
N LEU A 214 5.91 19.38 -2.79
CA LEU A 214 6.09 19.40 -1.34
C LEU A 214 7.33 20.23 -1.01
N GLU A 215 7.45 20.72 0.19
CA GLU A 215 8.58 21.54 0.64
C GLU A 215 8.75 22.86 -0.18
N MET A 216 9.98 23.19 -0.57
CA MET A 216 10.40 24.48 -1.12
C MET A 216 9.65 24.85 -2.43
N TRP A 217 9.51 23.92 -3.34
CA TRP A 217 8.87 24.19 -4.64
C TRP A 217 7.37 24.54 -4.48
N GLY A 218 6.71 23.90 -3.53
CA GLY A 218 5.31 24.24 -3.22
C GLY A 218 5.16 25.68 -2.70
N TYR A 219 6.04 26.12 -1.81
CA TYR A 219 6.02 27.51 -1.33
C TYR A 219 6.30 28.52 -2.44
N LEU A 220 7.26 28.24 -3.31
CA LEU A 220 7.59 29.09 -4.47
C LEU A 220 6.44 29.15 -5.49
N VAL A 221 5.80 28.03 -5.79
CA VAL A 221 4.63 28.00 -6.70
C VAL A 221 3.44 28.75 -6.08
N ARG A 222 3.22 28.61 -4.77
CA ARG A 222 2.20 29.41 -4.08
C ARG A 222 2.48 30.92 -4.20
N ALA A 223 3.72 31.34 -3.93
CA ALA A 223 4.12 32.74 -4.06
C ALA A 223 3.96 33.26 -5.52
N LEU A 224 4.28 32.41 -6.51
CA LEU A 224 4.04 32.69 -7.92
C LEU A 224 2.56 32.92 -8.23
N VAL A 225 1.69 32.03 -7.76
CA VAL A 225 0.23 32.13 -7.96
C VAL A 225 -0.33 33.39 -7.32
N GLU A 226 0.14 33.74 -6.12
CA GLU A 226 -0.23 34.97 -5.41
C GLU A 226 0.28 36.23 -6.12
N GLU A 227 1.48 36.21 -6.74
CA GLU A 227 2.06 37.33 -7.50
C GLU A 227 1.30 37.59 -8.78
N LEU A 228 0.91 36.54 -9.51
CA LEU A 228 0.20 36.67 -10.78
C LEU A 228 -1.27 37.12 -10.63
N GLY A 229 -1.92 36.81 -9.52
CA GLY A 229 -3.31 37.15 -9.24
C GLY A 229 -4.33 36.44 -10.14
N ASP A 230 -4.40 36.77 -11.44
CA ASP A 230 -5.29 36.10 -12.42
C ASP A 230 -4.57 34.92 -13.09
N VAL A 231 -4.55 33.81 -12.42
CA VAL A 231 -3.98 32.58 -12.93
C VAL A 231 -4.94 31.39 -12.71
N PHE A 232 -5.09 30.55 -13.74
CA PHE A 232 -5.79 29.28 -13.61
C PHE A 232 -4.77 28.18 -13.39
N VAL A 233 -4.85 27.46 -12.27
CA VAL A 233 -3.92 26.38 -11.90
C VAL A 233 -4.48 25.03 -12.32
N VAL A 234 -3.68 24.24 -13.05
CA VAL A 234 -3.99 22.86 -13.46
C VAL A 234 -2.95 21.94 -12.86
N GLY A 235 -3.34 21.15 -11.88
CA GLY A 235 -2.50 20.11 -11.28
C GLY A 235 -2.73 18.76 -11.92
N LEU A 236 -1.66 18.10 -12.33
CA LEU A 236 -1.69 16.76 -12.91
C LEU A 236 -0.70 15.85 -12.16
N THR A 237 -1.16 14.70 -11.73
CA THR A 237 -0.29 13.71 -11.10
C THR A 237 -0.79 12.29 -11.38
N ALA A 238 0.10 11.31 -11.24
CA ALA A 238 -0.28 9.91 -11.27
C ALA A 238 -0.76 9.41 -9.91
N THR A 239 -0.25 10.00 -8.84
CA THR A 239 -0.57 9.62 -7.44
C THR A 239 -0.57 10.87 -6.58
N PRO A 240 -1.61 11.10 -5.78
CA PRO A 240 -1.56 12.15 -4.77
C PRO A 240 -0.50 11.78 -3.71
N PRO A 241 0.16 12.77 -3.08
CA PRO A 241 1.05 12.50 -1.97
C PRO A 241 0.29 11.90 -0.79
N SER A 242 0.75 10.75 -0.26
CA SER A 242 0.08 10.03 0.83
C SER A 242 0.62 10.37 2.23
N ASP A 243 1.90 10.75 2.32
CA ASP A 243 2.63 10.89 3.59
C ASP A 243 2.92 12.38 3.92
N MET A 244 1.94 13.24 3.71
CA MET A 244 2.06 14.67 4.02
C MET A 244 1.89 14.94 5.52
N ASP A 245 2.75 15.77 6.09
CA ASP A 245 2.47 16.38 7.39
C ASP A 245 1.29 17.38 7.29
N ALA A 246 0.79 17.86 8.44
CA ALA A 246 -0.36 18.77 8.47
C ALA A 246 -0.11 20.09 7.72
N ARG A 247 1.13 20.57 7.66
CA ARG A 247 1.55 21.80 6.98
C ARG A 247 1.66 21.59 5.47
N GLU A 248 2.28 20.48 5.05
CA GLU A 248 2.36 20.06 3.67
C GLU A 248 0.97 19.84 3.07
N ALA A 249 0.09 19.19 3.83
CA ALA A 249 -1.30 19.00 3.43
C ALA A 249 -2.07 20.34 3.32
N ALA A 250 -1.75 21.33 4.16
CA ALA A 250 -2.33 22.67 4.05
C ALA A 250 -1.80 23.36 2.80
N LEU A 251 -0.47 23.39 2.58
CA LEU A 251 0.15 23.98 1.39
C LEU A 251 -0.40 23.37 0.09
N TYR A 252 -0.51 22.06 0.05
CA TYR A 252 -1.03 21.35 -1.12
C TYR A 252 -2.50 21.70 -1.41
N ARG A 253 -3.33 21.80 -0.34
CA ARG A 253 -4.72 22.27 -0.48
C ARG A 253 -4.81 23.73 -0.91
N ASP A 254 -3.89 24.58 -0.49
CA ASP A 254 -3.85 25.98 -0.91
C ASP A 254 -3.55 26.11 -2.40
N ILE A 255 -2.74 25.21 -2.97
CA ILE A 255 -2.40 25.25 -4.41
C ILE A 255 -3.48 24.55 -5.25
N PHE A 256 -4.01 23.39 -4.85
CA PHE A 256 -4.82 22.53 -5.72
C PHE A 256 -6.27 22.34 -5.27
N ALA A 257 -6.62 22.63 -4.01
CA ALA A 257 -7.87 22.22 -3.39
C ALA A 257 -8.01 20.67 -3.28
N ARG A 258 -9.18 20.11 -3.56
CA ARG A 258 -9.39 18.66 -3.66
C ARG A 258 -9.31 18.22 -5.11
N ALA A 259 -8.98 16.95 -5.35
CA ALA A 259 -9.05 16.37 -6.68
C ALA A 259 -10.46 16.54 -7.26
N ASN A 260 -10.52 17.02 -8.51
CA ASN A 260 -11.77 17.13 -9.26
C ASN A 260 -12.14 15.79 -9.86
N ILE A 261 -11.13 15.00 -10.20
CA ILE A 261 -11.27 13.63 -10.72
C ILE A 261 -10.07 12.79 -10.30
N GLU A 262 -10.35 11.55 -9.95
CA GLU A 262 -9.35 10.50 -9.71
C GLU A 262 -9.75 9.25 -10.47
N VAL A 263 -8.85 8.75 -11.32
CA VAL A 263 -9.08 7.56 -12.14
C VAL A 263 -8.12 6.47 -11.66
N PRO A 264 -8.61 5.37 -11.10
CA PRO A 264 -7.76 4.28 -10.64
C PRO A 264 -7.29 3.39 -11.80
N ILE A 265 -6.09 2.77 -11.65
CA ILE A 265 -5.52 1.85 -12.66
C ILE A 265 -6.51 0.77 -13.11
N PRO A 266 -7.26 0.09 -12.20
CA PRO A 266 -8.21 -0.95 -12.61
C PRO A 266 -9.26 -0.48 -13.62
N ALA A 267 -9.71 0.77 -13.54
CA ALA A 267 -10.65 1.31 -14.51
C ALA A 267 -10.06 1.32 -15.93
N LEU A 268 -8.80 1.75 -16.08
CA LEU A 268 -8.14 1.80 -17.38
C LEU A 268 -7.87 0.40 -17.95
N VAL A 269 -7.56 -0.58 -17.10
CA VAL A 269 -7.39 -1.97 -17.53
C VAL A 269 -8.74 -2.54 -17.98
N ARG A 270 -9.81 -2.31 -17.23
CA ARG A 270 -11.18 -2.74 -17.59
C ARG A 270 -11.68 -2.11 -18.89
N GLU A 271 -11.28 -0.87 -19.18
CA GLU A 271 -11.60 -0.18 -20.42
C GLU A 271 -10.68 -0.57 -21.59
N GLY A 272 -9.65 -1.41 -21.36
CA GLY A 272 -8.69 -1.81 -22.37
C GLY A 272 -7.68 -0.70 -22.73
N ASP A 273 -7.51 0.29 -21.89
CA ASP A 273 -6.59 1.41 -22.09
C ASP A 273 -5.19 1.18 -21.50
N LEU A 274 -5.07 0.21 -20.58
CA LEU A 274 -3.83 -0.35 -20.08
C LEU A 274 -3.84 -1.88 -20.21
N ALA A 275 -2.66 -2.48 -20.31
CA ALA A 275 -2.52 -3.93 -20.34
C ALA A 275 -2.93 -4.54 -19.00
N PRO A 276 -3.63 -5.67 -19.01
CA PRO A 276 -3.85 -6.47 -17.80
C PRO A 276 -2.52 -6.90 -17.19
N TYR A 277 -2.52 -7.08 -15.87
CA TYR A 277 -1.28 -7.41 -15.15
C TYR A 277 -1.56 -8.31 -13.97
N GLN A 278 -0.51 -8.91 -13.48
CA GLN A 278 -0.49 -9.60 -12.20
C GLN A 278 0.73 -9.16 -11.37
N GLU A 279 0.50 -9.11 -10.07
CA GLU A 279 1.54 -8.84 -9.10
C GLU A 279 2.02 -10.19 -8.55
N LEU A 280 3.33 -10.38 -8.55
CA LEU A 280 3.99 -11.61 -8.18
C LEU A 280 5.09 -11.33 -7.15
N VAL A 281 5.40 -12.30 -6.31
CA VAL A 281 6.45 -12.19 -5.31
C VAL A 281 7.35 -13.40 -5.34
N TYR A 282 8.64 -13.18 -5.14
CA TYR A 282 9.61 -14.23 -4.85
C TYR A 282 10.20 -14.00 -3.46
N LEU A 283 9.87 -14.89 -2.53
CA LEU A 283 10.34 -14.82 -1.16
C LEU A 283 11.67 -15.56 -1.02
N THR A 284 12.65 -14.94 -0.37
CA THR A 284 13.96 -15.53 -0.15
C THR A 284 14.46 -15.25 1.27
N THR A 285 15.48 -15.97 1.68
CA THR A 285 16.21 -15.77 2.93
C THR A 285 17.65 -15.35 2.62
N PRO A 286 18.33 -14.65 3.54
CA PRO A 286 19.76 -14.35 3.39
C PRO A 286 20.60 -15.61 3.16
N LEU A 287 21.72 -15.45 2.49
CA LEU A 287 22.71 -16.53 2.37
C LEU A 287 23.25 -16.95 3.75
N PRO A 288 23.80 -18.17 3.95
CA PRO A 288 24.22 -18.63 5.25
C PRO A 288 25.15 -17.67 6.00
N HIS A 289 26.17 -17.11 5.35
CA HIS A 289 27.11 -16.16 5.96
C HIS A 289 26.48 -14.79 6.27
N GLU A 290 25.50 -14.36 5.48
CA GLU A 290 24.69 -13.19 5.75
C GLU A 290 23.76 -13.42 6.94
N ALA A 291 23.16 -14.63 7.04
CA ALA A 291 22.33 -15.05 8.15
C ALA A 291 23.12 -15.14 9.46
N ASP A 292 24.35 -15.66 9.43
CA ASP A 292 25.25 -15.70 10.59
C ASP A 292 25.55 -14.29 11.13
N TYR A 293 25.78 -13.34 10.23
CA TYR A 293 25.96 -11.93 10.63
C TYR A 293 24.71 -11.37 11.30
N ILE A 294 23.53 -11.60 10.71
CA ILE A 294 22.25 -11.15 11.28
C ILE A 294 22.01 -11.79 12.65
N ALA A 295 22.31 -13.09 12.81
CA ALA A 295 22.21 -13.80 14.08
C ALA A 295 23.13 -13.20 15.15
N ALA A 296 24.35 -12.80 14.79
CA ALA A 296 25.27 -12.12 15.70
C ALA A 296 24.78 -10.75 16.14
N GLN A 297 24.09 -10.00 15.27
CA GLN A 297 23.42 -8.75 15.67
C GLN A 297 22.21 -9.03 16.57
N HIS A 298 21.48 -10.11 16.29
CA HIS A 298 20.32 -10.53 17.09
C HIS A 298 20.73 -10.89 18.53
N ALA A 299 21.82 -11.65 18.71
CA ALA A 299 22.28 -12.04 20.03
C ALA A 299 22.53 -10.85 20.96
N ARG A 300 23.12 -9.77 20.47
CA ARG A 300 23.33 -8.53 21.23
C ARG A 300 22.04 -7.86 21.68
N PHE A 301 21.03 -7.92 20.83
CA PHE A 301 19.72 -7.37 21.18
C PHE A 301 18.96 -8.27 22.14
N GLN A 302 19.06 -9.59 21.98
CA GLN A 302 18.48 -10.56 22.92
C GLN A 302 19.06 -10.41 24.31
N GLU A 303 20.37 -10.16 24.43
CA GLU A 303 21.00 -9.87 25.70
C GLU A 303 20.38 -8.65 26.39
N LEU A 304 20.15 -7.55 25.64
CA LEU A 304 19.41 -6.38 26.17
C LEU A 304 17.98 -6.77 26.60
N LEU A 305 17.26 -7.56 25.82
CA LEU A 305 15.88 -7.96 26.16
C LEU A 305 15.83 -8.80 27.44
N LEU A 306 16.79 -9.70 27.63
CA LEU A 306 16.91 -10.48 28.88
C LEU A 306 17.15 -9.54 30.05
N ARG A 307 18.08 -8.60 29.90
CA ARG A 307 18.38 -7.60 30.94
C ARG A 307 17.17 -6.69 31.26
N LEU A 308 16.41 -6.25 30.26
CA LEU A 308 15.18 -5.47 30.45
C LEU A 308 14.13 -6.20 31.29
N MET A 309 14.13 -7.53 31.27
CA MET A 309 13.17 -8.34 32.04
C MET A 309 13.62 -8.60 33.49
N GLU A 310 14.86 -8.27 33.84
CA GLU A 310 15.36 -8.44 35.20
C GLU A 310 14.81 -7.38 36.14
N LEU A 311 14.54 -7.79 37.40
CA LEU A 311 13.91 -6.92 38.40
C LEU A 311 14.84 -5.84 38.94
N ASP A 312 16.13 -5.93 38.70
CA ASP A 312 17.16 -4.96 39.10
C ASP A 312 17.57 -4.01 37.97
N PHE A 313 17.00 -4.20 36.77
CA PHE A 313 17.24 -3.30 35.63
C PHE A 313 16.50 -1.98 35.83
N GLY A 314 17.25 -0.94 36.21
CA GLY A 314 16.72 0.37 36.59
C GLY A 314 16.10 0.40 38.00
N SER A 315 15.68 1.58 38.43
CA SER A 315 14.97 1.77 39.70
C SER A 315 13.53 1.26 39.64
N VAL A 316 12.90 1.32 38.48
CA VAL A 316 11.60 0.73 38.17
C VAL A 316 11.80 -0.32 37.10
N PRO A 317 11.58 -1.61 37.38
CA PRO A 317 11.72 -2.68 36.37
C PRO A 317 10.83 -2.43 35.16
N PHE A 318 11.32 -2.71 33.94
CA PHE A 318 10.60 -2.48 32.71
C PHE A 318 9.20 -3.15 32.66
N PRO A 319 8.99 -4.40 33.11
CA PRO A 319 7.65 -5.01 33.12
C PRO A 319 6.67 -4.28 34.07
N VAL A 320 7.19 -3.77 35.21
CA VAL A 320 6.40 -3.01 36.17
C VAL A 320 6.03 -1.65 35.59
N TRP A 321 7.01 -0.97 34.96
CA TRP A 321 6.76 0.29 34.26
C TRP A 321 5.71 0.10 33.14
N LEU A 322 5.82 -0.93 32.32
CA LEU A 322 4.86 -1.17 31.23
C LEU A 322 3.44 -1.35 31.76
N ARG A 323 3.27 -2.19 32.78
CA ARG A 323 1.95 -2.40 33.41
C ARG A 323 1.37 -1.09 33.91
N THR A 324 2.13 -0.34 34.70
CA THR A 324 1.70 0.97 35.21
C THR A 324 1.35 1.94 34.05
N ARG A 325 2.16 1.94 32.98
CA ARG A 325 1.98 2.83 31.84
C ARG A 325 0.69 2.57 31.07
N VAL A 326 0.31 1.30 30.89
CA VAL A 326 -0.93 0.90 30.17
C VAL A 326 -2.16 0.84 31.07
N GLU A 327 -2.00 0.67 32.38
CA GLU A 327 -3.12 0.68 33.34
C GLU A 327 -3.48 2.12 33.75
N GLU A 328 -2.51 2.94 34.09
CA GLU A 328 -2.75 4.33 34.53
C GLU A 328 -3.04 5.27 33.37
N ARG A 329 -2.46 5.06 32.20
CA ARG A 329 -2.71 5.82 30.94
C ARG A 329 -2.85 7.33 31.19
N ARG A 330 -1.87 7.96 31.82
CA ARG A 330 -1.93 9.39 32.11
C ARG A 330 -1.71 10.22 30.84
N GLY A 331 -2.64 11.13 30.54
CA GLY A 331 -2.54 12.14 29.51
C GLY A 331 -1.47 13.20 29.85
N ARG A 332 -1.30 14.16 28.97
CA ARG A 332 -0.35 15.29 29.18
C ARG A 332 -0.72 16.17 30.38
N ASP A 333 -1.98 16.19 30.74
CA ASP A 333 -2.57 16.87 31.90
C ASP A 333 -2.49 16.07 33.21
N GLY A 334 -1.89 14.87 33.17
CA GLY A 334 -1.77 13.94 34.30
C GLY A 334 -3.04 13.16 34.63
N ALA A 335 -4.18 13.43 33.98
CA ALA A 335 -5.43 12.72 34.19
C ALA A 335 -5.42 11.34 33.48
N GLN A 336 -6.11 10.38 34.08
CA GLN A 336 -6.30 9.05 33.46
C GLN A 336 -7.20 9.17 32.22
N VAL A 337 -6.77 8.60 31.09
CA VAL A 337 -7.50 8.62 29.82
C VAL A 337 -8.04 7.23 29.45
N SER A 338 -9.08 7.19 28.63
CA SER A 338 -9.57 5.93 28.07
C SER A 338 -8.55 5.31 27.11
N TRP A 339 -8.66 3.97 26.86
CA TRP A 339 -7.78 3.30 25.90
C TRP A 339 -7.86 3.92 24.50
N GLU A 340 -9.07 4.22 24.01
CA GLU A 340 -9.29 4.87 22.70
C GLU A 340 -8.56 6.21 22.56
N ARG A 341 -8.53 6.99 23.62
CA ARG A 341 -7.78 8.24 23.65
C ARG A 341 -6.26 7.99 23.69
N PHE A 342 -5.81 7.03 24.49
CA PHE A 342 -4.41 6.64 24.56
C PHE A 342 -3.90 6.11 23.23
N GLU A 343 -4.65 5.23 22.58
CA GLU A 343 -4.32 4.68 21.25
C GLU A 343 -4.27 5.77 20.17
N ARG A 344 -5.19 6.73 20.21
CA ARG A 344 -5.18 7.86 19.27
C ARG A 344 -4.03 8.83 19.51
N ASP A 345 -3.69 9.13 20.77
CA ASP A 345 -2.68 10.10 21.14
C ASP A 345 -1.25 9.50 21.07
N GLU A 346 -1.09 8.19 21.32
CA GLU A 346 0.18 7.45 21.33
C GLU A 346 0.05 6.09 20.58
N PRO A 347 -0.30 6.08 19.27
CA PRO A 347 -0.68 4.86 18.56
C PRO A 347 0.44 3.81 18.46
N ARG A 348 1.70 4.25 18.31
CA ARG A 348 2.85 3.33 18.24
C ARG A 348 3.08 2.62 19.57
N LEU A 349 3.04 3.36 20.67
CA LEU A 349 3.23 2.79 22.01
C LEU A 349 2.09 1.84 22.37
N ALA A 350 0.85 2.22 22.08
CA ALA A 350 -0.33 1.38 22.33
C ALA A 350 -0.24 0.04 21.59
N GLN A 351 0.11 0.07 20.31
CA GLN A 351 0.29 -1.13 19.50
C GLN A 351 1.44 -2.01 20.02
N ALA A 352 2.59 -1.43 20.30
CA ALA A 352 3.75 -2.15 20.82
C ALA A 352 3.44 -2.82 22.18
N ALA A 353 2.74 -2.09 23.06
CA ALA A 353 2.30 -2.63 24.34
C ALA A 353 1.33 -3.81 24.17
N LEU A 354 0.35 -3.73 23.26
CA LEU A 354 -0.56 -4.85 22.99
C LEU A 354 0.17 -6.07 22.44
N ARG A 355 1.09 -5.91 21.51
CA ARG A 355 1.91 -7.02 20.99
C ARG A 355 2.75 -7.67 22.08
N LEU A 356 3.37 -6.87 22.95
CA LEU A 356 4.17 -7.42 24.05
C LEU A 356 3.31 -8.14 25.07
N LEU A 357 2.18 -7.58 25.47
CA LEU A 357 1.23 -8.24 26.37
C LEU A 357 0.68 -9.55 25.78
N HIS A 358 0.36 -9.56 24.48
CA HIS A 358 -0.05 -10.77 23.78
C HIS A 358 1.04 -11.84 23.79
N SER A 359 2.30 -11.47 23.52
CA SER A 359 3.44 -12.39 23.53
C SER A 359 3.70 -13.00 24.92
N TRP A 360 3.34 -12.30 25.99
CA TRP A 360 3.39 -12.78 27.38
C TRP A 360 2.16 -13.59 27.78
N GLY A 361 1.14 -13.75 26.91
CA GLY A 361 -0.14 -14.35 27.27
C GLY A 361 -0.93 -13.53 28.29
N ALA A 362 -0.60 -12.26 28.48
CA ALA A 362 -1.29 -11.36 29.39
C ALA A 362 -2.59 -10.83 28.74
N PRO A 363 -3.65 -10.58 29.55
CA PRO A 363 -4.86 -10.00 29.01
C PRO A 363 -4.63 -8.55 28.54
N PRO A 364 -5.42 -8.07 27.55
CA PRO A 364 -5.33 -6.69 27.13
C PRO A 364 -5.77 -5.73 28.25
N PRO A 365 -5.27 -4.48 28.29
CA PRO A 365 -5.72 -3.45 29.21
C PRO A 365 -7.21 -3.12 29.06
N ASP A 366 -7.79 -2.49 30.08
CA ASP A 366 -9.19 -2.09 30.03
C ASP A 366 -9.47 -1.11 28.87
N GLY A 367 -10.44 -1.47 28.02
CA GLY A 367 -10.77 -0.74 26.79
C GLY A 367 -10.02 -1.19 25.54
N ALA A 368 -8.98 -2.03 25.68
CA ALA A 368 -8.22 -2.58 24.57
C ALA A 368 -8.71 -3.97 24.12
N ARG A 369 -8.40 -4.33 22.88
CA ARG A 369 -8.59 -5.67 22.32
C ARG A 369 -7.40 -6.07 21.47
N PHE A 370 -7.15 -7.37 21.31
CA PHE A 370 -6.16 -7.87 20.37
C PHE A 370 -6.79 -8.05 18.98
N SER A 371 -6.31 -7.28 18.01
CA SER A 371 -6.61 -7.46 16.58
C SER A 371 -5.61 -8.43 15.92
N GLU A 372 -5.80 -8.75 14.63
CA GLU A 372 -4.81 -9.53 13.85
C GLU A 372 -3.41 -8.89 13.95
N ARG A 373 -3.36 -7.56 13.86
CA ARG A 373 -2.13 -6.76 13.96
C ARG A 373 -1.38 -6.97 15.29
N ASP A 374 -2.11 -7.09 16.39
CA ASP A 374 -1.53 -7.15 17.74
C ASP A 374 -1.07 -8.58 18.13
N ARG A 375 -1.47 -9.57 17.35
CA ARG A 375 -1.06 -10.98 17.52
C ARG A 375 0.25 -11.32 16.80
N GLN A 376 0.79 -10.39 16.01
CA GLN A 376 2.06 -10.56 15.31
C GLN A 376 3.25 -10.44 16.28
N PRO A 377 4.41 -11.04 15.98
CA PRO A 377 5.63 -10.81 16.73
C PRO A 377 6.01 -9.32 16.81
N LEU A 378 6.68 -8.93 17.89
CA LEU A 378 7.17 -7.57 18.04
C LEU A 378 8.22 -7.25 16.98
N THR A 379 8.03 -6.13 16.31
CA THR A 379 9.01 -5.57 15.39
C THR A 379 10.06 -4.73 16.14
N ALA A 380 11.14 -4.36 15.44
CA ALA A 380 12.12 -3.44 16.01
C ALA A 380 11.51 -2.07 16.36
N ASP A 381 10.52 -1.60 15.55
CA ASP A 381 9.84 -0.33 15.82
C ASP A 381 8.95 -0.41 17.07
N ASP A 382 8.34 -1.57 17.34
CA ASP A 382 7.60 -1.80 18.58
C ASP A 382 8.53 -1.74 19.79
N TRP A 383 9.66 -2.45 19.73
CA TRP A 383 10.65 -2.41 20.81
C TRP A 383 11.19 -1.00 21.04
N VAL A 384 11.45 -0.28 19.96
CA VAL A 384 11.91 1.12 20.05
C VAL A 384 10.88 2.01 20.70
N ALA A 385 9.60 1.88 20.36
CA ALA A 385 8.53 2.67 20.96
C ALA A 385 8.43 2.43 22.49
N LEU A 386 8.55 1.16 22.91
CA LEU A 386 8.55 0.78 24.33
C LEU A 386 9.78 1.29 25.07
N ILE A 387 10.98 1.06 24.51
CA ILE A 387 12.24 1.47 25.09
C ILE A 387 12.35 2.99 25.16
N GLU A 388 11.91 3.71 24.12
CA GLU A 388 11.91 5.16 24.09
C GLU A 388 11.05 5.77 25.21
N ASP A 389 9.82 5.30 25.37
CA ASP A 389 8.92 5.79 26.41
C ASP A 389 9.48 5.46 27.82
N TYR A 390 10.03 4.24 28.01
CA TYR A 390 10.70 3.87 29.25
C TYR A 390 11.89 4.75 29.55
N CYS A 391 12.76 4.97 28.57
CA CYS A 391 13.93 5.84 28.69
C CYS A 391 13.56 7.28 29.05
N LEU A 392 12.60 7.87 28.33
CA LEU A 392 12.27 9.28 28.47
C LEU A 392 11.45 9.58 29.71
N ARG A 393 10.56 8.66 30.12
CA ARG A 393 9.65 8.89 31.26
C ARG A 393 10.14 8.31 32.59
N CYS A 394 10.97 7.25 32.54
CA CYS A 394 11.42 6.55 33.71
C CYS A 394 12.92 6.79 33.99
N LEU A 395 13.81 6.45 33.08
CA LEU A 395 15.25 6.47 33.32
C LEU A 395 15.82 7.90 33.30
N ARG A 396 15.46 8.71 32.31
CA ARG A 396 16.02 10.06 32.14
C ARG A 396 15.72 11.05 33.28
N PRO A 397 14.53 11.09 33.87
CA PRO A 397 14.20 12.02 34.96
C PRO A 397 14.87 11.65 36.29
N SER A 398 15.40 10.42 36.41
CA SER A 398 15.95 9.87 37.62
C SER A 398 17.44 10.18 37.77
N ALA A 399 17.89 10.37 39.01
CA ALA A 399 19.31 10.46 39.39
C ALA A 399 19.84 9.15 40.00
N ASP A 400 19.03 8.08 40.04
CA ASP A 400 19.45 6.77 40.56
C ASP A 400 20.58 6.20 39.71
N PRO A 401 21.70 5.76 40.29
CA PRO A 401 22.81 5.16 39.53
C PRO A 401 22.40 3.96 38.67
N ARG A 402 21.37 3.19 39.08
CA ARG A 402 20.82 2.06 38.28
C ARG A 402 20.20 2.56 37.01
N ASP A 403 19.47 3.68 37.03
CA ASP A 403 18.82 4.24 35.88
C ASP A 403 19.83 4.81 34.87
N VAL A 404 20.90 5.40 35.36
CA VAL A 404 22.03 5.86 34.53
C VAL A 404 22.72 4.67 33.86
N ALA A 405 22.96 3.58 34.59
CA ALA A 405 23.55 2.36 34.04
C ALA A 405 22.64 1.72 32.98
N ALA A 406 21.35 1.58 33.26
CA ALA A 406 20.33 1.08 32.34
C ALA A 406 20.25 1.92 31.05
N TRP A 407 20.26 3.24 31.15
CA TRP A 407 20.32 4.16 30.01
C TRP A 407 21.55 3.90 29.13
N GLU A 408 22.71 3.75 29.68
CA GLU A 408 23.96 3.53 28.95
C GLU A 408 23.97 2.12 28.30
N GLU A 409 23.41 1.12 28.95
CA GLU A 409 23.26 -0.24 28.39
C GLU A 409 22.33 -0.23 27.16
N ILE A 410 21.16 0.39 27.28
CA ILE A 410 20.23 0.57 26.16
C ILE A 410 20.91 1.34 25.02
N ARG A 411 21.62 2.43 25.33
CA ARG A 411 22.30 3.26 24.33
C ARG A 411 23.33 2.48 23.51
N ARG A 412 24.03 1.50 24.13
CA ARG A 412 25.03 0.65 23.47
C ARG A 412 24.38 -0.43 22.59
N ALA A 413 23.23 -0.94 22.97
CA ALA A 413 22.56 -2.04 22.27
C ALA A 413 21.71 -1.59 21.07
N LEU A 414 21.05 -0.43 21.13
CA LEU A 414 20.14 0.06 20.09
C LEU A 414 20.75 0.17 18.67
N PRO A 415 22.08 0.48 18.50
CA PRO A 415 22.67 0.49 17.16
C PRO A 415 22.62 -0.85 16.42
N SER A 416 22.51 -2.00 17.13
CA SER A 416 22.31 -3.32 16.50
C SER A 416 20.98 -3.40 15.75
N LEU A 417 19.97 -2.67 16.20
CA LEU A 417 18.67 -2.52 15.55
C LEU A 417 18.61 -1.39 14.51
N GLY A 418 19.68 -0.60 14.37
CA GLY A 418 19.69 0.58 13.51
C GLY A 418 19.00 1.80 14.12
N TYR A 419 19.15 1.98 15.44
CA TYR A 419 18.64 3.15 16.15
C TYR A 419 19.71 3.73 17.08
N ILE A 420 19.57 5.01 17.41
CA ILE A 420 20.44 5.72 18.35
C ILE A 420 19.57 6.39 19.40
N LEU A 421 19.87 6.13 20.69
CA LEU A 421 19.24 6.80 21.81
C LEU A 421 19.90 8.17 22.02
N THR A 422 19.09 9.23 21.96
CA THR A 422 19.52 10.61 22.25
C THR A 422 18.74 11.18 23.44
N ARG A 423 19.18 12.30 23.98
CA ARG A 423 18.42 12.97 25.05
C ARG A 423 17.00 13.41 24.67
N ARG A 424 16.66 13.47 23.38
CA ARG A 424 15.34 13.87 22.88
C ARG A 424 14.45 12.70 22.48
N GLY A 425 14.99 11.49 22.46
CA GLY A 425 14.31 10.27 22.04
C GLY A 425 15.20 9.39 21.18
N VAL A 426 14.61 8.33 20.65
CA VAL A 426 15.28 7.39 19.77
C VAL A 426 15.16 7.88 18.33
N ARG A 427 16.24 7.82 17.57
CA ARG A 427 16.29 8.19 16.16
C ARG A 427 16.70 7.01 15.30
N ALA A 428 16.04 6.88 14.15
CA ALA A 428 16.46 5.91 13.15
C ALA A 428 17.87 6.23 12.64
N HIS A 429 18.68 5.20 12.53
CA HIS A 429 20.01 5.21 11.95
C HIS A 429 20.07 4.08 10.91
N VAL A 430 21.14 4.04 10.10
CA VAL A 430 21.29 2.98 9.12
C VAL A 430 21.38 1.63 9.82
N SER A 431 20.37 0.77 9.58
CA SER A 431 20.36 -0.60 10.10
C SER A 431 21.28 -1.50 9.27
N PRO A 432 22.32 -2.11 9.87
CA PRO A 432 23.13 -3.11 9.16
C PRO A 432 22.31 -4.29 8.66
N VAL A 433 21.34 -4.76 9.45
CA VAL A 433 20.45 -5.89 9.07
C VAL A 433 19.57 -5.52 7.89
N ASP A 434 18.93 -4.34 7.92
CA ASP A 434 18.12 -3.86 6.80
C ASP A 434 18.96 -3.74 5.52
N ARG A 435 20.22 -3.30 5.65
CA ARG A 435 21.15 -3.24 4.52
C ARG A 435 21.45 -4.62 3.94
N VAL A 436 21.71 -5.61 4.80
CA VAL A 436 21.95 -7.00 4.37
C VAL A 436 20.72 -7.54 3.63
N LEU A 437 19.51 -7.38 4.18
CA LEU A 437 18.28 -7.83 3.52
C LEU A 437 18.04 -7.18 2.17
N THR A 438 18.27 -5.86 2.10
CA THR A 438 18.08 -5.10 0.85
C THR A 438 19.06 -5.52 -0.24
N LEU A 439 20.31 -5.82 0.11
CA LEU A 439 21.42 -6.05 -0.81
C LEU A 439 21.83 -7.53 -0.92
N SER A 440 21.11 -8.44 -0.27
CA SER A 440 21.43 -9.88 -0.25
C SER A 440 21.60 -10.44 -1.66
N ALA A 441 22.63 -11.26 -1.83
CA ALA A 441 22.90 -11.94 -3.10
C ALA A 441 21.77 -12.95 -3.46
N SER A 442 20.99 -13.40 -2.50
CA SER A 442 19.81 -14.24 -2.73
C SER A 442 18.77 -13.58 -3.65
N LYS A 443 18.67 -12.22 -3.65
CA LYS A 443 17.78 -11.49 -4.56
C LYS A 443 18.22 -11.58 -6.01
N ALA A 444 19.53 -11.56 -6.29
CA ALA A 444 20.04 -11.72 -7.64
C ALA A 444 19.80 -13.15 -8.17
N ALA A 445 19.96 -14.17 -7.31
CA ALA A 445 19.63 -15.56 -7.65
C ALA A 445 18.13 -15.73 -7.93
N ALA A 446 17.28 -15.06 -7.16
CA ALA A 446 15.83 -15.04 -7.41
C ALA A 446 15.50 -14.40 -8.77
N ALA A 447 16.18 -13.31 -9.16
CA ALA A 447 16.00 -12.69 -10.47
C ALA A 447 16.36 -13.63 -11.63
N VAL A 448 17.41 -14.45 -11.49
CA VAL A 448 17.76 -15.51 -12.47
C VAL A 448 16.61 -16.51 -12.58
N SER A 449 16.10 -17.03 -11.44
CA SER A 449 15.00 -18.01 -11.45
C SER A 449 13.70 -17.46 -12.07
N ILE A 450 13.39 -16.18 -11.82
CA ILE A 450 12.24 -15.50 -12.40
C ILE A 450 12.42 -15.38 -13.92
N LEU A 451 13.57 -14.88 -14.38
CA LEU A 451 13.83 -14.67 -15.81
C LEU A 451 13.89 -15.98 -16.59
N ASP A 452 14.31 -17.07 -15.97
CA ASP A 452 14.31 -18.41 -16.59
C ASP A 452 12.87 -18.85 -16.91
N VAL A 453 11.96 -18.79 -15.93
CA VAL A 453 10.55 -19.16 -16.13
C VAL A 453 9.85 -18.21 -17.11
N GLU A 454 10.09 -16.90 -16.98
CA GLU A 454 9.50 -15.90 -17.88
C GLU A 454 10.00 -16.06 -19.34
N SER A 455 11.27 -16.44 -19.49
CA SER A 455 11.87 -16.74 -20.80
C SER A 455 11.27 -17.98 -21.43
N ALA A 456 11.04 -19.02 -20.65
CA ALA A 456 10.38 -20.24 -21.09
C ALA A 456 8.93 -19.97 -21.52
N ALA A 457 8.21 -19.12 -20.79
CA ALA A 457 6.81 -18.80 -21.05
C ALA A 457 6.61 -17.88 -22.27
N LEU A 458 7.48 -16.87 -22.46
CA LEU A 458 7.31 -15.81 -23.47
C LEU A 458 8.22 -15.97 -24.70
N GLY A 459 9.30 -16.74 -24.62
CA GLY A 459 10.26 -16.91 -25.71
C GLY A 459 10.77 -15.57 -26.25
N ASP A 460 10.65 -15.34 -27.55
CA ASP A 460 11.11 -14.12 -28.20
C ASP A 460 10.26 -12.86 -27.90
N GLN A 461 9.07 -13.05 -27.32
CA GLN A 461 8.21 -11.93 -26.89
C GLN A 461 8.65 -11.32 -25.56
N LEU A 462 9.52 -11.98 -24.80
CA LEU A 462 10.02 -11.46 -23.52
C LEU A 462 10.70 -10.09 -23.69
N ARG A 463 10.27 -9.15 -22.86
CA ARG A 463 10.91 -7.83 -22.68
C ARG A 463 10.96 -7.53 -21.20
N ALA A 464 12.01 -8.04 -20.56
CA ALA A 464 12.21 -7.92 -19.12
C ALA A 464 12.96 -6.63 -18.76
N LEU A 465 12.44 -5.93 -17.76
CA LEU A 465 13.07 -4.78 -17.12
C LEU A 465 13.41 -5.14 -15.67
N VAL A 466 14.70 -5.13 -15.32
CA VAL A 466 15.15 -5.36 -13.93
C VAL A 466 15.68 -4.07 -13.34
N LEU A 467 15.10 -3.63 -12.21
CA LEU A 467 15.42 -2.36 -11.57
C LEU A 467 16.21 -2.57 -10.28
N CYS A 468 17.32 -1.81 -10.16
CA CYS A 468 18.14 -1.69 -8.96
C CYS A 468 18.16 -0.25 -8.46
N ASP A 469 18.52 -0.04 -7.17
CA ASP A 469 18.67 1.31 -6.62
C ASP A 469 19.91 2.03 -7.12
N TYR A 470 21.01 1.31 -7.35
CA TYR A 470 22.33 1.87 -7.64
C TYR A 470 22.92 1.24 -8.89
N GLU A 471 23.63 2.07 -9.67
CA GLU A 471 24.46 1.59 -10.81
C GLU A 471 25.64 0.78 -10.29
N ARG A 472 26.36 1.36 -9.33
CA ARG A 472 27.52 0.78 -8.65
C ARG A 472 27.33 0.96 -7.16
N ALA A 473 27.81 0.00 -6.37
CA ALA A 473 27.81 0.19 -4.93
C ALA A 473 28.74 1.35 -4.56
N GLY A 474 28.23 2.27 -3.73
CA GLY A 474 29.00 3.42 -3.27
C GLY A 474 30.10 2.99 -2.28
N SER A 475 31.11 3.86 -2.12
CA SER A 475 32.15 3.73 -1.08
C SER A 475 31.61 3.69 0.37
N ASP A 476 30.35 3.98 0.54
CA ASP A 476 29.63 4.04 1.83
C ASP A 476 29.02 2.68 2.27
N LEU A 477 29.40 1.57 1.62
CA LEU A 477 29.11 0.27 2.21
C LEU A 477 29.72 0.27 3.60
N LEU A 478 28.89 0.20 4.64
CA LEU A 478 29.34 0.32 6.03
C LEU A 478 30.59 -0.58 6.21
N ALA A 479 31.66 -0.02 6.75
CA ALA A 479 32.91 -0.76 6.98
C ALA A 479 32.66 -2.08 7.74
N ARG A 480 31.58 -2.13 8.52
CA ARG A 480 31.10 -3.32 9.26
C ARG A 480 30.53 -4.44 8.40
N LEU A 481 30.15 -4.19 7.13
CA LEU A 481 29.60 -5.19 6.21
C LEU A 481 30.64 -5.75 5.24
N ARG A 482 31.91 -5.29 5.33
CA ARG A 482 33.01 -5.86 4.57
C ARG A 482 33.22 -7.31 4.98
N GLY A 483 33.24 -8.19 3.98
CA GLY A 483 33.32 -9.65 4.20
C GLY A 483 31.99 -10.33 4.48
N VAL A 484 30.88 -9.58 4.68
CA VAL A 484 29.52 -10.10 4.77
C VAL A 484 28.79 -9.95 3.43
N LEU A 485 28.94 -8.79 2.78
CA LEU A 485 28.35 -8.54 1.45
C LEU A 485 29.48 -8.36 0.42
N ASP A 486 29.19 -8.75 -0.82
CA ASP A 486 30.04 -8.40 -1.96
C ASP A 486 30.21 -6.86 -2.02
N PRO A 487 31.40 -6.34 -2.35
CA PRO A 487 31.62 -4.89 -2.50
C PRO A 487 30.65 -4.21 -3.47
N GLN A 488 30.10 -4.94 -4.43
CA GLN A 488 29.13 -4.46 -5.42
C GLN A 488 27.69 -4.96 -5.14
N ALA A 489 27.41 -5.54 -3.97
CA ALA A 489 26.10 -6.08 -3.63
C ALA A 489 24.97 -5.06 -3.91
N GLY A 490 23.88 -5.54 -4.52
CA GLY A 490 22.70 -4.74 -4.87
C GLY A 490 22.90 -3.75 -6.02
N SER A 491 24.07 -3.72 -6.66
CA SER A 491 24.30 -2.85 -7.83
C SER A 491 23.79 -3.49 -9.13
N ALA A 492 23.37 -2.64 -10.04
CA ALA A 492 22.97 -3.06 -11.38
C ALA A 492 24.15 -3.68 -12.18
N ALA A 493 25.38 -3.27 -11.88
CA ALA A 493 26.57 -3.84 -12.50
C ALA A 493 26.80 -5.30 -12.06
N LEU A 494 26.69 -5.60 -10.74
CA LEU A 494 26.82 -6.99 -10.26
C LEU A 494 25.68 -7.86 -10.81
N LEU A 495 24.47 -7.34 -10.84
CA LEU A 495 23.35 -8.07 -11.42
C LEU A 495 23.57 -8.38 -12.90
N LEU A 496 24.05 -7.41 -13.70
CA LEU A 496 24.42 -7.66 -15.09
C LEU A 496 25.42 -8.80 -15.21
N HIS A 497 26.48 -8.78 -14.38
CA HIS A 497 27.49 -9.84 -14.39
C HIS A 497 26.86 -11.21 -14.10
N ILE A 498 26.01 -11.32 -13.07
CA ILE A 498 25.33 -12.57 -12.70
C ILE A 498 24.46 -13.07 -13.86
N LEU A 499 23.62 -12.19 -14.45
CA LEU A 499 22.75 -12.54 -15.57
C LEU A 499 23.52 -12.91 -16.85
N ALA A 500 24.69 -12.29 -17.09
CA ALA A 500 25.54 -12.60 -18.24
C ALA A 500 26.34 -13.89 -18.06
N SER A 501 26.56 -14.32 -16.82
CA SER A 501 27.32 -15.54 -16.50
C SER A 501 26.45 -16.78 -16.41
N ASP A 502 25.16 -16.63 -16.17
CA ASP A 502 24.21 -17.75 -16.12
C ASP A 502 23.78 -18.14 -17.55
N PRO A 503 23.84 -19.43 -17.94
CA PRO A 503 23.57 -19.86 -19.32
C PRO A 503 22.16 -19.51 -19.82
N THR A 504 21.14 -19.55 -18.96
CA THR A 504 19.74 -19.30 -19.35
C THR A 504 19.48 -17.81 -19.55
N THR A 505 19.94 -16.99 -18.64
CA THR A 505 19.75 -15.54 -18.72
C THR A 505 20.75 -14.85 -19.66
N ALA A 506 21.95 -15.42 -19.91
CA ALA A 506 22.89 -14.91 -20.91
C ALA A 506 22.28 -14.93 -22.32
N ALA A 507 21.45 -15.93 -22.64
CA ALA A 507 20.73 -16.01 -23.92
C ALA A 507 19.70 -14.88 -24.12
N LEU A 508 19.38 -14.11 -23.08
CA LEU A 508 18.54 -12.91 -23.16
C LEU A 508 19.31 -11.67 -23.61
N HIS A 509 20.62 -11.78 -23.78
CA HIS A 509 21.51 -10.66 -24.12
C HIS A 509 21.33 -9.46 -23.18
N PRO A 510 21.52 -9.61 -21.84
CA PRO A 510 21.25 -8.56 -20.89
C PRO A 510 22.12 -7.32 -21.14
N VAL A 511 21.49 -6.13 -21.08
CA VAL A 511 22.16 -4.84 -21.27
C VAL A 511 21.90 -3.96 -20.03
N LEU A 512 22.97 -3.43 -19.46
CA LEU A 512 22.91 -2.39 -18.43
C LEU A 512 22.74 -1.03 -19.10
N LEU A 513 21.70 -0.31 -18.71
CA LEU A 513 21.43 1.04 -19.18
C LEU A 513 21.22 1.98 -17.98
N THR A 514 22.12 2.93 -17.80
CA THR A 514 22.05 3.96 -16.77
C THR A 514 22.29 5.36 -17.35
N GLY A 515 22.15 6.38 -16.51
CA GLY A 515 22.45 7.76 -16.92
C GLY A 515 23.95 8.03 -17.20
N ARG A 516 24.84 7.06 -16.98
CA ARG A 516 26.29 7.23 -17.14
C ARG A 516 26.92 6.08 -17.91
N THR A 517 26.35 4.90 -17.88
CA THR A 517 26.99 3.66 -18.36
C THR A 517 26.02 2.85 -19.21
N VAL A 518 26.55 2.36 -20.33
CA VAL A 518 25.97 1.28 -21.13
C VAL A 518 26.96 0.13 -21.08
N ALA A 519 26.55 -1.04 -20.58
CA ALA A 519 27.43 -2.20 -20.47
C ALA A 519 26.67 -3.49 -20.80
N CYS A 520 27.38 -4.51 -21.24
CA CYS A 520 26.84 -5.83 -21.55
C CYS A 520 27.94 -6.87 -21.52
N SER A 521 27.60 -8.14 -21.75
CA SER A 521 28.64 -9.17 -21.99
C SER A 521 29.43 -8.89 -23.27
N ARG A 522 30.65 -9.38 -23.34
CA ARG A 522 31.49 -9.26 -24.52
C ARG A 522 30.81 -9.83 -25.76
N ALA A 523 30.09 -10.94 -25.61
CA ALA A 523 29.33 -11.57 -26.70
C ALA A 523 28.19 -10.64 -27.20
N THR A 524 27.42 -10.05 -26.31
CA THR A 524 26.35 -9.09 -26.65
C THR A 524 26.91 -7.79 -27.27
N ALA A 525 28.09 -7.35 -26.83
CA ALA A 525 28.71 -6.12 -27.31
C ALA A 525 29.03 -6.17 -28.80
N VAL A 526 29.30 -7.33 -29.38
CA VAL A 526 29.55 -7.50 -30.80
C VAL A 526 28.35 -7.10 -31.64
N ASP A 527 27.16 -7.65 -31.34
CA ASP A 527 25.91 -7.31 -32.04
C ASP A 527 25.49 -5.85 -31.73
N LEU A 528 25.54 -5.44 -30.46
CA LEU A 528 25.14 -4.11 -30.06
C LEU A 528 25.97 -2.99 -30.70
N THR A 529 27.29 -3.13 -30.74
CA THR A 529 28.16 -2.13 -31.40
C THR A 529 27.98 -2.09 -32.91
N GLN A 530 27.78 -3.24 -33.54
CA GLN A 530 27.47 -3.31 -34.97
C GLN A 530 26.14 -2.61 -35.27
N TRP A 531 25.10 -2.91 -34.52
CA TRP A 531 23.80 -2.29 -34.68
C TRP A 531 23.85 -0.76 -34.47
N ILE A 532 24.56 -0.27 -33.42
CA ILE A 532 24.74 1.17 -33.19
C ILE A 532 25.43 1.84 -34.39
N LYS A 533 26.47 1.22 -34.97
CA LYS A 533 27.17 1.75 -36.16
C LYS A 533 26.25 1.89 -37.38
N GLU A 534 25.28 1.00 -37.52
CA GLU A 534 24.29 1.03 -38.59
C GLU A 534 23.24 2.14 -38.35
N GLN A 535 22.83 2.34 -37.11
CA GLN A 535 21.81 3.35 -36.75
C GLN A 535 22.35 4.78 -36.66
N VAL A 536 23.65 4.94 -36.29
CA VAL A 536 24.28 6.24 -36.06
C VAL A 536 25.61 6.28 -36.81
N PRO A 537 25.60 6.69 -38.08
CA PRO A 537 26.81 6.72 -38.92
C PRO A 537 27.97 7.52 -38.31
N GLU A 538 27.69 8.57 -37.53
CA GLU A 538 28.71 9.41 -36.90
C GLU A 538 29.53 8.64 -35.85
N LEU A 539 29.05 7.54 -35.33
CA LEU A 539 29.74 6.71 -34.34
C LEU A 539 30.51 5.55 -34.93
N ARG A 540 30.47 5.35 -36.29
CA ARG A 540 30.99 4.17 -36.95
C ARG A 540 32.48 3.88 -36.61
N ASP A 541 33.27 4.91 -36.58
CA ASP A 541 34.73 4.82 -36.37
C ASP A 541 35.17 5.21 -34.94
N GLN A 542 34.18 5.55 -34.05
CA GLN A 542 34.44 6.06 -32.70
C GLN A 542 34.02 5.08 -31.60
N MET A 543 33.48 3.92 -31.98
CA MET A 543 33.03 2.91 -31.03
C MET A 543 34.20 2.24 -30.33
N THR A 544 34.23 2.35 -29.00
CA THR A 544 35.20 1.65 -28.16
C THR A 544 34.49 0.84 -27.12
N THR A 545 35.08 -0.29 -26.75
CA THR A 545 34.64 -1.13 -25.64
C THR A 545 35.78 -1.22 -24.63
N GLU A 546 35.48 -0.93 -23.39
CA GLU A 546 36.40 -1.00 -22.26
C GLU A 546 35.92 -2.03 -21.26
N GLN A 547 36.81 -2.70 -20.56
CA GLN A 547 36.43 -3.58 -19.47
C GLN A 547 35.73 -2.77 -18.36
N LEU A 548 34.71 -3.31 -17.73
CA LEU A 548 34.05 -2.65 -16.61
C LEU A 548 34.93 -2.72 -15.36
N PHE A 549 35.55 -1.59 -15.00
CA PHE A 549 36.25 -1.44 -13.74
C PHE A 549 35.33 -0.88 -12.65
N LEU A 550 35.30 -1.53 -11.48
CA LEU A 550 34.50 -1.12 -10.34
C LEU A 550 35.41 -0.71 -9.18
N PRO A 551 35.17 0.44 -8.53
CA PRO A 551 35.92 0.85 -7.35
C PRO A 551 35.77 -0.17 -6.22
N GLY A 552 36.87 -0.53 -5.58
CA GLY A 552 36.90 -1.45 -4.45
C GLY A 552 37.12 -2.93 -4.80
N ASN A 553 37.18 -3.27 -6.08
CA ASN A 553 37.65 -4.59 -6.52
C ASN A 553 39.17 -4.57 -6.71
N ASP A 554 39.78 -5.68 -6.39
CA ASP A 554 41.21 -5.89 -6.64
C ASP A 554 41.47 -5.94 -8.17
N GLU A 555 42.57 -5.39 -8.65
CA GLU A 555 42.92 -5.47 -10.08
C GLU A 555 43.09 -6.92 -10.58
N SER A 556 43.26 -7.86 -9.66
CA SER A 556 43.30 -9.30 -9.93
C SER A 556 41.92 -9.95 -10.06
N ASP A 557 40.79 -9.22 -9.87
CA ASP A 557 39.44 -9.79 -9.93
C ASP A 557 39.00 -10.07 -11.36
N THR A 558 39.24 -11.29 -11.82
CA THR A 558 38.94 -11.77 -13.19
C THR A 558 37.43 -11.91 -13.47
N ARG A 559 36.56 -11.80 -12.47
CA ARG A 559 35.10 -11.94 -12.63
C ARG A 559 34.54 -10.97 -13.67
N TRP A 560 35.12 -9.80 -13.83
CA TRP A 560 34.64 -8.73 -14.72
C TRP A 560 35.18 -8.78 -16.15
N GLU A 561 36.00 -9.77 -16.51
CA GLU A 561 36.63 -9.87 -17.84
C GLU A 561 35.62 -9.97 -18.98
N ASP A 562 34.48 -10.59 -18.74
CA ASP A 562 33.41 -10.76 -19.74
C ASP A 562 32.40 -9.59 -19.80
N VAL A 563 32.49 -8.60 -18.91
CA VAL A 563 31.61 -7.44 -18.93
C VAL A 563 32.33 -6.22 -19.46
N VAL A 564 31.78 -5.64 -20.52
CA VAL A 564 32.34 -4.47 -21.20
C VAL A 564 31.42 -3.27 -21.19
N VAL A 565 32.01 -2.09 -21.07
CA VAL A 565 31.32 -0.80 -21.19
C VAL A 565 31.44 -0.31 -22.62
N ILE A 566 30.36 0.11 -23.21
CA ILE A 566 30.31 0.75 -24.52
C ILE A 566 30.49 2.27 -24.33
N ARG A 567 31.60 2.79 -24.79
CA ARG A 567 31.99 4.19 -24.62
C ARG A 567 32.57 4.79 -25.90
N PRO A 568 31.74 5.28 -26.82
CA PRO A 568 32.22 6.01 -27.97
C PRO A 568 32.97 7.28 -27.56
N ALA A 569 34.08 7.57 -28.23
CA ALA A 569 34.87 8.80 -28.06
C ALA A 569 34.19 9.98 -28.79
N SER A 570 32.91 10.25 -28.45
CA SER A 570 32.10 11.22 -29.15
C SER A 570 31.23 12.05 -28.18
N THR A 571 31.11 13.33 -28.46
CA THR A 571 30.15 14.24 -27.78
C THR A 571 28.70 13.88 -28.08
N TRP A 572 28.45 13.05 -29.11
CA TRP A 572 27.16 12.53 -29.43
C TRP A 572 26.64 11.60 -28.33
N TRP A 573 27.52 10.84 -27.65
CA TRP A 573 27.17 9.84 -26.67
C TRP A 573 26.74 10.45 -25.33
N GLN A 574 25.50 10.91 -25.28
CA GLN A 574 24.86 11.50 -24.10
C GLN A 574 23.54 10.79 -23.77
N PRO A 575 23.11 10.72 -22.51
CA PRO A 575 21.89 10.00 -22.12
C PRO A 575 20.66 10.35 -22.96
N ARG A 576 20.46 11.62 -23.26
CA ARG A 576 19.34 12.08 -24.09
C ARG A 576 19.31 11.48 -25.52
N ARG A 577 20.44 10.96 -26.01
CA ARG A 577 20.56 10.33 -27.33
C ARG A 577 20.69 8.82 -27.25
N TYR A 578 21.54 8.28 -26.36
CA TYR A 578 21.71 6.82 -26.32
C TYR A 578 20.56 6.09 -25.61
N VAL A 579 19.83 6.72 -24.65
CA VAL A 579 18.71 6.04 -23.99
C VAL A 579 17.59 5.70 -24.99
N PRO A 580 17.08 6.62 -25.84
CA PRO A 580 16.12 6.25 -26.87
C PRO A 580 16.66 5.22 -27.87
N LEU A 581 17.95 5.31 -28.24
CA LEU A 581 18.59 4.38 -29.14
C LEU A 581 18.60 2.96 -28.56
N LEU A 582 19.06 2.80 -27.32
CA LEU A 582 19.10 1.50 -26.63
C LEU A 582 17.71 0.95 -26.32
N THR A 583 16.73 1.83 -26.05
CA THR A 583 15.34 1.44 -25.92
C THR A 583 14.82 0.77 -27.18
N ARG A 584 15.16 1.31 -28.37
CA ARG A 584 14.79 0.70 -29.65
C ARG A 584 15.47 -0.66 -29.86
N TYR A 585 16.75 -0.80 -29.53
CA TYR A 585 17.48 -2.07 -29.57
C TYR A 585 16.78 -3.15 -28.71
N PHE A 586 16.33 -2.77 -27.51
CA PHE A 586 15.56 -3.62 -26.61
C PHE A 586 14.16 -3.93 -27.17
N GLU A 587 13.42 -2.95 -27.69
CA GLU A 587 12.09 -3.17 -28.26
C GLU A 587 12.12 -4.06 -29.52
N GLU A 588 13.18 -3.98 -30.32
CA GLU A 588 13.41 -4.87 -31.45
C GLU A 588 13.71 -6.32 -31.03
N GLY A 589 13.97 -6.59 -29.74
CA GLY A 589 14.20 -7.92 -29.20
C GLY A 589 15.63 -8.42 -29.35
N ARG A 590 16.56 -7.57 -29.75
CA ARG A 590 18.00 -7.92 -29.81
C ARG A 590 18.59 -8.08 -28.40
N SER A 591 18.10 -7.32 -27.43
CA SER A 591 18.20 -7.62 -26.01
C SER A 591 16.80 -7.88 -25.49
N ARG A 592 16.63 -8.96 -24.74
CA ARG A 592 15.34 -9.31 -24.08
C ARG A 592 15.31 -8.97 -22.60
N CYS A 593 16.47 -8.54 -22.04
CA CYS A 593 16.58 -8.14 -20.64
C CYS A 593 17.36 -6.82 -20.54
N LEU A 594 16.70 -5.80 -19.98
CA LEU A 594 17.31 -4.51 -19.68
C LEU A 594 17.49 -4.38 -18.15
N VAL A 595 18.72 -4.15 -17.73
CA VAL A 595 19.07 -3.89 -16.33
C VAL A 595 19.34 -2.41 -16.16
N GLY A 596 18.76 -1.78 -15.14
CA GLY A 596 19.00 -0.37 -14.94
C GLY A 596 18.65 0.14 -13.56
N THR A 597 18.80 1.45 -13.40
CA THR A 597 18.48 2.12 -12.14
C THR A 597 17.13 2.79 -12.20
N ARG A 598 16.45 2.82 -11.05
CA ARG A 598 15.16 3.51 -10.88
C ARG A 598 15.23 4.96 -11.37
N SER A 599 16.31 5.68 -11.12
CA SER A 599 16.45 7.09 -11.46
C SER A 599 16.42 7.36 -12.98
N LEU A 600 16.88 6.43 -13.81
CA LEU A 600 16.85 6.58 -15.27
C LEU A 600 15.58 5.97 -15.88
N LEU A 601 15.26 4.75 -15.49
CA LEU A 601 14.17 3.97 -16.08
C LEU A 601 12.83 4.15 -15.34
N GLY A 602 12.85 4.86 -14.20
CA GLY A 602 11.66 5.15 -13.38
C GLY A 602 10.85 6.35 -13.88
N GLU A 603 11.46 7.48 -14.25
CA GLU A 603 10.76 8.71 -14.67
C GLU A 603 11.10 9.12 -16.10
N GLY A 604 10.08 9.35 -16.91
CA GLY A 604 10.24 9.89 -18.27
C GLY A 604 10.73 8.90 -19.34
N TRP A 605 11.15 7.69 -18.97
CA TRP A 605 11.51 6.66 -19.93
C TRP A 605 10.27 6.05 -20.59
N ASP A 606 10.32 5.85 -21.91
CA ASP A 606 9.18 5.36 -22.69
C ASP A 606 9.56 4.07 -23.45
N ALA A 607 9.05 2.94 -23.01
CA ALA A 607 9.11 1.66 -23.69
C ALA A 607 7.74 0.97 -23.58
N ARG A 608 7.18 0.57 -24.71
CA ARG A 608 5.82 -0.02 -24.78
C ARG A 608 5.84 -1.53 -24.61
N ARG A 609 6.95 -2.16 -25.01
CA ARG A 609 7.04 -3.61 -25.07
C ARG A 609 7.36 -4.31 -23.76
N VAL A 610 7.74 -3.57 -22.70
CA VAL A 610 8.02 -4.18 -21.37
C VAL A 610 6.81 -4.99 -20.91
N ASN A 611 6.99 -6.30 -20.72
CA ASN A 611 5.96 -7.23 -20.26
C ASN A 611 6.36 -7.99 -18.99
N VAL A 612 7.62 -7.86 -18.54
CA VAL A 612 8.09 -8.37 -17.24
C VAL A 612 8.87 -7.26 -16.55
N LEU A 613 8.51 -6.97 -15.31
CA LEU A 613 9.23 -6.04 -14.42
C LEU A 613 9.71 -6.82 -13.19
N VAL A 614 11.02 -6.80 -12.92
CA VAL A 614 11.58 -7.37 -11.68
C VAL A 614 12.12 -6.23 -10.83
N ASP A 615 11.50 -5.99 -9.68
CA ASP A 615 11.84 -4.90 -8.77
C ASP A 615 12.73 -5.41 -7.62
N LEU A 616 14.02 -5.06 -7.66
CA LEU A 616 14.99 -5.31 -6.60
C LEU A 616 15.24 -4.08 -5.73
N THR A 617 14.46 -2.99 -5.93
CA THR A 617 14.71 -1.71 -5.25
C THR A 617 14.12 -1.66 -3.85
N ALA A 618 14.69 -0.80 -3.01
CA ALA A 618 14.13 -0.46 -1.69
C ALA A 618 13.02 0.60 -1.76
N ALA A 619 12.68 1.10 -2.95
CA ALA A 619 11.64 2.10 -3.12
C ALA A 619 10.26 1.53 -2.75
N ALA A 620 9.57 2.19 -1.82
CA ALA A 620 8.27 1.76 -1.33
C ALA A 620 7.22 2.89 -1.28
N THR A 621 7.54 4.06 -1.83
CA THR A 621 6.54 5.13 -1.93
C THR A 621 5.52 4.82 -3.03
N PRO A 622 4.22 5.10 -2.82
CA PRO A 622 3.19 4.84 -3.82
C PRO A 622 3.51 5.41 -5.20
N THR A 623 4.01 6.64 -5.23
CA THR A 623 4.42 7.30 -6.48
C THR A 623 5.50 6.51 -7.24
N ALA A 624 6.57 6.11 -6.55
CA ALA A 624 7.65 5.35 -7.18
C ALA A 624 7.15 4.00 -7.73
N VAL A 625 6.32 3.30 -6.95
CA VAL A 625 5.71 2.03 -7.36
C VAL A 625 4.84 2.19 -8.60
N HIS A 626 3.93 3.16 -8.61
CA HIS A 626 3.05 3.42 -9.75
C HIS A 626 3.85 3.82 -11.02
N GLN A 627 4.91 4.59 -10.85
CA GLN A 627 5.77 4.98 -11.97
C GLN A 627 6.54 3.78 -12.54
N MET A 628 7.12 2.93 -11.71
CA MET A 628 7.84 1.74 -12.15
C MET A 628 6.90 0.75 -12.83
N ARG A 629 5.80 0.36 -12.18
CA ARG A 629 4.81 -0.57 -12.73
C ARG A 629 4.10 -0.02 -13.96
N GLY A 630 3.84 1.28 -14.01
CA GLY A 630 3.26 1.93 -15.20
C GLY A 630 4.07 1.78 -16.50
N ARG A 631 5.32 1.25 -16.43
CA ARG A 631 6.11 0.93 -17.62
C ARG A 631 5.66 -0.38 -18.25
N SER A 632 5.41 -1.40 -17.45
CA SER A 632 4.93 -2.71 -17.93
C SER A 632 3.47 -2.67 -18.39
N LEU A 633 2.64 -1.77 -17.84
CA LEU A 633 1.20 -1.70 -18.11
C LEU A 633 0.84 -1.05 -19.45
N ARG A 634 1.78 -0.52 -20.21
CA ARG A 634 1.49 0.09 -21.52
C ARG A 634 1.05 -0.97 -22.52
N LEU A 635 0.08 -0.61 -23.35
CA LEU A 635 -0.35 -1.45 -24.46
C LEU A 635 0.77 -1.58 -25.49
N ASP A 636 0.93 -2.75 -26.05
CA ASP A 636 1.79 -3.05 -27.19
C ASP A 636 0.91 -3.33 -28.42
N PRO A 637 0.95 -2.48 -29.46
CA PRO A 637 0.17 -2.71 -30.67
C PRO A 637 0.48 -4.04 -31.38
N ASP A 638 1.71 -4.55 -31.23
CA ASP A 638 2.16 -5.79 -31.84
C ASP A 638 1.82 -7.03 -30.97
N LEU A 639 1.35 -6.83 -29.72
CA LEU A 639 0.95 -7.88 -28.79
C LEU A 639 -0.37 -7.50 -28.10
N PRO A 640 -1.52 -7.65 -28.77
CA PRO A 640 -2.83 -7.25 -28.24
C PRO A 640 -3.21 -7.94 -26.92
N ASP A 641 -2.80 -9.21 -26.75
CA ASP A 641 -3.08 -10.01 -25.55
C ASP A 641 -1.96 -9.89 -24.49
N LYS A 642 -1.19 -8.80 -24.53
CA LYS A 642 -0.14 -8.56 -23.58
C LYS A 642 -0.66 -8.61 -22.14
N VAL A 643 0.02 -9.40 -21.30
CA VAL A 643 -0.12 -9.36 -19.83
C VAL A 643 1.21 -8.96 -19.23
N ALA A 644 1.19 -8.04 -18.29
CA ALA A 644 2.38 -7.61 -17.58
C ALA A 644 2.56 -8.39 -16.27
N ASP A 645 3.75 -8.95 -16.04
CA ASP A 645 4.12 -9.57 -14.78
C ASP A 645 5.06 -8.65 -14.01
N ASN A 646 4.61 -8.21 -12.82
CA ASN A 646 5.38 -7.36 -11.94
C ASN A 646 5.85 -8.19 -10.75
N TRP A 647 7.15 -8.41 -10.65
CA TRP A 647 7.79 -9.19 -9.61
C TRP A 647 8.43 -8.31 -8.54
N ASP A 648 8.08 -8.56 -7.28
CA ASP A 648 8.84 -8.10 -6.12
C ASP A 648 9.71 -9.24 -5.58
N VAL A 649 10.98 -8.97 -5.30
CA VAL A 649 11.87 -9.93 -4.64
C VAL A 649 12.10 -9.48 -3.21
N VAL A 650 11.69 -10.33 -2.25
CA VAL A 650 11.65 -9.98 -0.83
C VAL A 650 12.52 -10.92 -0.02
N CYS A 651 13.50 -10.38 0.69
CA CYS A 651 14.39 -11.13 1.56
C CYS A 651 13.97 -10.99 3.03
N VAL A 652 13.72 -12.12 3.70
CA VAL A 652 13.26 -12.15 5.10
C VAL A 652 14.25 -12.95 5.95
N ALA A 653 14.69 -12.38 7.08
CA ALA A 653 15.48 -13.06 8.09
C ALA A 653 14.62 -13.37 9.32
N PRO A 654 14.08 -14.59 9.45
CA PRO A 654 13.25 -14.96 10.59
C PRO A 654 14.04 -14.84 11.90
N GLY A 655 13.34 -14.44 12.97
CA GLY A 655 13.91 -14.35 14.31
C GLY A 655 14.57 -13.05 14.69
N HIS A 656 14.92 -12.18 13.75
CA HIS A 656 15.44 -10.84 14.05
C HIS A 656 14.32 -9.77 13.97
N PRO A 657 14.20 -8.84 14.95
CA PRO A 657 13.13 -7.82 14.94
C PRO A 657 13.13 -6.88 13.71
N LYS A 658 14.30 -6.68 13.08
CA LYS A 658 14.43 -5.98 11.77
C LYS A 658 14.45 -6.95 10.57
N GLY A 659 14.30 -8.23 10.81
CA GLY A 659 14.34 -9.25 9.77
C GLY A 659 13.17 -9.19 8.79
N THR A 660 12.11 -8.47 9.12
CA THR A 660 10.94 -8.23 8.28
C THR A 660 11.02 -6.93 7.47
N ALA A 661 12.07 -6.13 7.62
CA ALA A 661 12.13 -4.78 7.04
C ALA A 661 11.92 -4.74 5.52
N ASP A 662 12.38 -5.75 4.79
CA ASP A 662 12.15 -5.86 3.35
C ASP A 662 10.70 -6.26 3.02
N TYR A 663 10.11 -7.14 3.84
CA TYR A 663 8.69 -7.46 3.76
C TYR A 663 7.79 -6.26 4.08
N ASP A 664 8.16 -5.44 5.06
CA ASP A 664 7.42 -4.22 5.40
C ASP A 664 7.46 -3.21 4.24
N ARG A 665 8.56 -3.16 3.47
CA ARG A 665 8.62 -2.39 2.21
C ARG A 665 7.68 -2.96 1.16
N PHE A 666 7.67 -4.28 0.98
CA PHE A 666 6.76 -4.96 0.07
C PHE A 666 5.29 -4.67 0.43
N VAL A 667 4.91 -4.75 1.71
CA VAL A 667 3.57 -4.39 2.18
C VAL A 667 3.23 -2.94 1.81
N ARG A 668 4.16 -1.98 2.03
CA ARG A 668 3.95 -0.58 1.64
C ARG A 668 3.80 -0.38 0.14
N LYS A 669 4.54 -1.13 -0.69
CA LYS A 669 4.40 -1.09 -2.16
C LYS A 669 2.99 -1.44 -2.63
N HIS A 670 2.34 -2.40 -1.95
CA HIS A 670 1.01 -2.88 -2.30
C HIS A 670 -0.14 -2.16 -1.59
N HIS A 671 0.16 -1.32 -0.60
CA HIS A 671 -0.85 -0.53 0.08
C HIS A 671 -1.48 0.46 -0.89
N HIS A 672 -2.80 0.42 -1.05
CA HIS A 672 -3.55 1.17 -2.08
C HIS A 672 -3.22 0.84 -3.55
N TYR A 673 -2.49 -0.25 -3.81
CA TYR A 673 -2.28 -0.75 -5.16
C TYR A 673 -3.24 -1.92 -5.41
N PHE A 674 -4.07 -1.82 -6.44
CA PHE A 674 -5.09 -2.81 -6.76
C PHE A 674 -4.61 -3.76 -7.85
N ALA A 675 -4.85 -5.06 -7.69
CA ALA A 675 -4.64 -6.06 -8.73
C ALA A 675 -5.65 -7.19 -8.64
N ALA A 676 -5.77 -7.97 -9.71
CA ALA A 676 -6.67 -9.11 -9.76
C ALA A 676 -6.12 -10.28 -8.93
N THR A 677 -6.94 -10.79 -8.01
CA THR A 677 -6.67 -12.03 -7.27
C THR A 677 -6.80 -13.26 -8.17
N VAL A 678 -6.47 -14.44 -7.63
CA VAL A 678 -6.64 -15.71 -8.36
C VAL A 678 -8.11 -15.95 -8.71
N GLU A 679 -9.04 -15.47 -7.89
CA GLU A 679 -10.49 -15.56 -8.09
C GLU A 679 -11.05 -14.51 -9.07
N GLY A 680 -10.23 -13.57 -9.52
CA GLY A 680 -10.65 -12.49 -10.44
C GLY A 680 -11.27 -11.27 -9.75
N GLU A 681 -11.19 -11.18 -8.44
CA GLU A 681 -11.57 -9.97 -7.69
C GLU A 681 -10.41 -8.97 -7.70
N ILE A 682 -10.71 -7.68 -7.79
CA ILE A 682 -9.68 -6.63 -7.78
C ILE A 682 -9.55 -6.13 -6.33
N GLU A 683 -8.43 -6.47 -5.71
CA GLU A 683 -8.18 -6.24 -4.27
C GLU A 683 -6.90 -5.42 -4.07
N SER A 684 -6.84 -4.58 -3.04
CA SER A 684 -5.63 -3.86 -2.64
C SER A 684 -4.90 -4.57 -1.51
N GLY A 685 -3.58 -4.32 -1.40
CA GLY A 685 -2.72 -4.90 -0.37
C GLY A 685 -2.12 -6.23 -0.81
N VAL A 686 -1.18 -6.76 -0.01
CA VAL A 686 -0.38 -7.96 -0.38
C VAL A 686 -1.21 -9.24 -0.59
N SER A 687 -2.44 -9.28 -0.12
CA SER A 687 -3.35 -10.42 -0.27
C SER A 687 -3.75 -10.68 -1.72
N HIS A 688 -3.73 -9.67 -2.60
CA HIS A 688 -3.98 -9.92 -4.04
C HIS A 688 -2.83 -10.68 -4.71
N VAL A 689 -1.62 -10.58 -4.16
CA VAL A 689 -0.46 -11.34 -4.63
C VAL A 689 -0.62 -12.81 -4.26
N HIS A 690 -0.82 -13.10 -2.95
CA HIS A 690 -1.09 -14.45 -2.46
C HIS A 690 -1.95 -14.41 -1.19
N PRO A 691 -2.94 -15.31 -1.03
CA PRO A 691 -3.86 -15.31 0.12
C PRO A 691 -3.19 -15.46 1.49
N GLU A 692 -2.03 -16.14 1.56
CA GLU A 692 -1.27 -16.33 2.80
C GLU A 692 -0.45 -15.09 3.22
N LEU A 693 -0.33 -14.10 2.36
CA LEU A 693 0.40 -12.88 2.69
C LEU A 693 -0.46 -11.95 3.55
N SER A 694 0.08 -11.56 4.69
CA SER A 694 -0.56 -10.64 5.62
C SER A 694 0.12 -9.27 5.59
N PRO A 695 -0.62 -8.17 5.69
CA PRO A 695 -0.02 -6.84 5.83
C PRO A 695 0.69 -6.63 7.17
N TYR A 696 0.56 -7.56 8.11
CA TYR A 696 1.07 -7.41 9.48
C TYR A 696 2.33 -8.22 9.77
N GLY A 697 2.73 -9.12 8.87
CA GLY A 697 3.96 -9.92 8.99
C GLY A 697 4.12 -10.92 7.86
N PRO A 698 5.36 -11.38 7.58
CA PRO A 698 5.62 -12.37 6.56
C PRO A 698 5.06 -13.75 6.95
N PRO A 699 4.78 -14.61 5.96
CA PRO A 699 4.45 -16.01 6.22
C PRO A 699 5.65 -16.75 6.85
N ASP A 700 5.38 -17.93 7.41
CA ASP A 700 6.45 -18.81 7.89
C ASP A 700 7.42 -19.16 6.76
N PRO A 701 8.74 -19.08 6.94
CA PRO A 701 9.74 -19.46 5.91
C PRO A 701 9.56 -20.87 5.35
N ALA A 702 8.99 -21.79 6.11
CA ALA A 702 8.64 -23.12 5.62
C ALA A 702 7.65 -23.10 4.43
N HIS A 703 6.87 -22.04 4.29
CA HIS A 703 5.91 -21.86 3.20
C HIS A 703 6.50 -21.14 1.96
N PHE A 704 7.71 -20.58 2.06
CA PHE A 704 8.29 -19.78 0.95
C PHE A 704 8.42 -20.60 -0.35
N ALA A 705 8.88 -21.83 -0.26
CA ALA A 705 9.02 -22.68 -1.44
C ALA A 705 7.68 -22.96 -2.14
N ALA A 706 6.61 -23.17 -1.37
CA ALA A 706 5.27 -23.38 -1.90
C ALA A 706 4.70 -22.11 -2.55
N ILE A 707 4.87 -20.96 -1.89
CA ILE A 707 4.44 -19.66 -2.41
C ILE A 707 5.21 -19.33 -3.69
N ASN A 708 6.55 -19.48 -3.71
CA ASN A 708 7.37 -19.22 -4.89
C ASN A 708 6.96 -20.12 -6.07
N THR A 709 6.71 -21.42 -5.82
CA THR A 709 6.25 -22.33 -6.85
C THR A 709 4.88 -21.89 -7.41
N ALA A 710 3.97 -21.45 -6.55
CA ALA A 710 2.68 -20.92 -7.00
C ALA A 710 2.82 -19.64 -7.82
N MET A 711 3.75 -18.76 -7.47
CA MET A 711 4.01 -17.53 -8.20
C MET A 711 4.63 -17.79 -9.57
N LEU A 712 5.66 -18.65 -9.64
CA LEU A 712 6.29 -19.05 -10.90
C LEU A 712 5.28 -19.69 -11.86
N ARG A 713 4.42 -20.57 -11.35
CA ARG A 713 3.34 -21.16 -12.13
C ARG A 713 2.33 -20.10 -12.64
N ARG A 714 1.99 -19.10 -11.82
CA ARG A 714 1.10 -18.01 -12.28
C ARG A 714 1.71 -17.20 -13.42
N ALA A 715 3.03 -17.04 -13.47
CA ALA A 715 3.71 -16.37 -14.57
C ALA A 715 3.54 -17.13 -15.91
N GLU A 716 3.43 -18.46 -15.87
CA GLU A 716 3.17 -19.29 -17.04
C GLU A 716 1.68 -19.18 -17.51
N GLU A 717 0.75 -18.86 -16.59
CA GLU A 717 -0.71 -18.86 -16.83
C GLU A 717 -1.25 -17.47 -17.28
N ARG A 718 -0.57 -16.80 -18.22
CA ARG A 718 -0.91 -15.42 -18.66
C ARG A 718 -2.32 -15.28 -19.25
N ALA A 719 -2.79 -16.26 -20.00
CA ALA A 719 -4.15 -16.23 -20.56
C ALA A 719 -5.22 -16.23 -19.44
N ALA A 720 -5.00 -16.98 -18.35
CA ALA A 720 -5.88 -16.94 -17.20
C ALA A 720 -5.79 -15.57 -16.47
N ALA A 721 -4.58 -14.98 -16.38
CA ALA A 721 -4.40 -13.65 -15.81
C ALA A 721 -5.15 -12.58 -16.62
N HIS A 722 -5.09 -12.64 -17.94
CA HIS A 722 -5.86 -11.76 -18.83
C HIS A 722 -7.38 -11.88 -18.58
N ALA A 723 -7.88 -13.11 -18.52
CA ALA A 723 -9.31 -13.37 -18.33
C ALA A 723 -9.84 -12.84 -16.98
N ARG A 724 -9.04 -12.85 -15.92
CA ARG A 724 -9.43 -12.36 -14.58
C ARG A 724 -9.79 -10.88 -14.56
N TRP A 725 -9.30 -10.08 -15.49
CA TRP A 725 -9.58 -8.65 -15.54
C TRP A 725 -10.96 -8.32 -16.11
N ASN A 726 -11.63 -9.25 -16.81
CA ASN A 726 -12.95 -9.05 -17.41
C ASN A 726 -13.03 -7.75 -18.22
N ILE A 727 -12.11 -7.57 -19.16
CA ILE A 727 -11.97 -6.34 -19.96
C ILE A 727 -13.26 -6.11 -20.76
N GLY A 728 -13.78 -4.89 -20.75
CA GLY A 728 -15.00 -4.48 -21.44
C GLY A 728 -16.30 -4.76 -20.67
N GLU A 729 -16.23 -5.46 -19.51
CA GLU A 729 -17.43 -5.66 -18.68
C GLU A 729 -17.73 -4.41 -17.82
N PRO A 730 -19.01 -4.13 -17.51
CA PRO A 730 -19.39 -3.03 -16.63
C PRO A 730 -18.79 -3.18 -15.22
N TYR A 731 -18.46 -2.05 -14.60
CA TYR A 731 -17.94 -1.98 -13.24
C TYR A 731 -18.55 -0.79 -12.50
N GLU A 732 -18.52 -0.81 -11.17
CA GLU A 732 -19.10 0.25 -10.33
C GLU A 732 -18.14 1.43 -10.11
N GLY A 733 -16.84 1.22 -10.21
CA GLY A 733 -15.81 2.25 -10.08
C GLY A 733 -15.62 2.75 -8.64
N ARG A 734 -15.86 1.89 -7.63
CA ARG A 734 -15.78 2.29 -6.21
C ARG A 734 -15.07 1.25 -5.35
N GLU A 735 -14.48 1.74 -4.27
CA GLU A 735 -13.87 0.91 -3.24
C GLU A 735 -14.93 0.40 -2.25
N THR A 736 -14.81 -0.87 -1.87
CA THR A 736 -15.70 -1.53 -0.93
C THR A 736 -14.88 -2.27 0.12
N HIS A 737 -15.04 -1.90 1.39
CA HIS A 737 -14.42 -2.63 2.50
C HIS A 737 -15.15 -3.94 2.74
N THR A 738 -14.39 -5.00 3.01
CA THR A 738 -14.89 -6.36 3.25
C THR A 738 -14.19 -7.00 4.43
N VAL A 739 -14.85 -7.94 5.09
CA VAL A 739 -14.24 -8.81 6.12
C VAL A 739 -14.18 -10.23 5.58
N ARG A 740 -13.00 -10.82 5.60
CA ARG A 740 -12.82 -12.26 5.38
C ARG A 740 -12.82 -12.94 6.74
N VAL A 741 -13.62 -13.98 6.89
CA VAL A 741 -13.81 -14.73 8.14
C VAL A 741 -13.48 -16.20 7.89
N ARG A 742 -12.59 -16.75 8.67
CA ARG A 742 -12.26 -18.18 8.67
C ARG A 742 -12.57 -18.75 10.03
N PHE A 743 -13.32 -19.85 10.06
CA PHE A 743 -13.63 -20.59 11.28
C PHE A 743 -12.50 -21.58 11.56
N GLY A 744 -11.96 -21.56 12.79
CA GLY A 744 -10.90 -22.45 13.24
C GLY A 744 -11.34 -23.91 13.28
N ARG A 745 -10.39 -24.81 13.23
CA ARG A 745 -10.61 -26.26 13.38
C ARG A 745 -10.35 -26.67 14.81
N THR A 746 -11.19 -26.30 15.76
CA THR A 746 -11.06 -26.85 17.10
C THR A 746 -11.64 -28.27 17.13
N PRO A 747 -10.84 -29.31 17.46
CA PRO A 747 -11.35 -30.66 17.62
C PRO A 747 -12.42 -30.69 18.72
N GLY A 748 -13.68 -30.85 18.36
CA GLY A 748 -14.82 -30.87 19.28
C GLY A 748 -15.89 -29.80 19.06
N LEU A 749 -15.53 -28.61 18.56
CA LEU A 749 -16.47 -27.53 18.21
C LEU A 749 -16.92 -27.55 16.74
N SER A 750 -16.25 -28.30 15.87
CA SER A 750 -16.55 -28.35 14.43
C SER A 750 -17.87 -29.03 14.06
N ARG A 751 -18.65 -29.52 15.03
CA ARG A 751 -19.98 -30.09 14.84
C ARG A 751 -21.09 -29.34 15.58
N SER A 752 -20.77 -28.32 16.37
CA SER A 752 -21.83 -27.47 16.93
C SER A 752 -22.38 -26.58 15.80
N ARG A 753 -23.35 -27.11 15.10
CA ARG A 753 -24.22 -26.31 14.24
C ARG A 753 -24.87 -25.31 15.16
N LEU A 754 -24.61 -24.01 14.92
CA LEU A 754 -25.15 -22.90 15.68
C LEU A 754 -26.66 -22.82 15.47
N LEU A 755 -27.41 -23.67 16.14
CA LEU A 755 -28.86 -23.54 16.25
C LEU A 755 -29.15 -22.50 17.33
N THR A 756 -29.29 -21.26 16.93
CA THR A 756 -29.73 -20.21 17.84
C THR A 756 -31.22 -20.30 18.06
N PRO A 757 -31.71 -20.42 19.32
CA PRO A 757 -33.15 -20.37 19.61
C PRO A 757 -33.67 -18.98 19.20
N GLY A 758 -34.49 -18.91 18.19
CA GLY A 758 -35.01 -17.65 17.65
C GLY A 758 -34.38 -17.16 16.38
N ALA A 759 -33.23 -17.71 15.99
CA ALA A 759 -32.70 -17.46 14.63
C ALA A 759 -33.75 -17.87 13.60
N ARG A 760 -34.15 -16.94 12.79
CA ARG A 760 -34.96 -17.25 11.62
C ARG A 760 -33.99 -17.74 10.57
N PRO A 761 -34.06 -19.04 10.13
CA PRO A 761 -33.37 -19.46 8.92
C PRO A 761 -33.72 -18.45 7.85
N GLY A 762 -32.73 -18.01 7.06
CA GLY A 762 -32.86 -16.89 6.13
C GLY A 762 -34.24 -16.78 5.54
N ALA A 763 -34.82 -15.59 5.51
CA ALA A 763 -36.24 -15.35 5.22
C ALA A 763 -36.77 -16.10 3.97
N GLY A 764 -35.84 -16.43 3.03
CA GLY A 764 -36.06 -17.26 1.86
C GLY A 764 -36.24 -18.76 2.16
N ALA A 765 -35.44 -19.35 3.07
CA ALA A 765 -35.56 -20.79 3.40
C ALA A 765 -36.81 -21.09 4.23
N VAL A 766 -37.12 -20.20 5.21
CA VAL A 766 -38.38 -20.31 5.97
C VAL A 766 -39.60 -20.00 5.13
N GLY A 767 -39.51 -19.02 4.23
CA GLY A 767 -40.59 -18.70 3.30
C GLY A 767 -40.87 -19.86 2.35
N ARG A 768 -39.83 -20.55 1.86
CA ARG A 768 -39.98 -21.78 1.06
C ARG A 768 -40.56 -22.92 1.90
N PHE A 769 -40.03 -23.18 3.08
CA PHE A 769 -40.53 -24.22 3.97
C PHE A 769 -42.01 -23.96 4.36
N ARG A 770 -42.39 -22.72 4.75
CA ARG A 770 -43.79 -22.35 5.05
C ARG A 770 -44.72 -22.55 3.85
N ARG A 771 -44.31 -22.12 2.66
CA ARG A 771 -45.11 -22.36 1.42
C ARG A 771 -45.29 -23.84 1.15
N ARG A 772 -44.22 -24.63 1.23
CA ARG A 772 -44.25 -26.07 0.99
C ARG A 772 -45.00 -26.84 2.08
N LEU A 773 -44.87 -26.46 3.33
CA LEU A 773 -45.70 -26.98 4.43
C LEU A 773 -47.18 -26.69 4.19
N GLY A 774 -47.52 -25.48 3.72
CA GLY A 774 -48.89 -25.12 3.33
C GLY A 774 -49.40 -25.98 2.13
N GLN A 775 -48.54 -26.21 1.16
CA GLN A 775 -48.88 -27.08 -0.02
C GLN A 775 -49.05 -28.53 0.39
N VAL A 776 -48.22 -29.09 1.26
CA VAL A 776 -48.35 -30.46 1.76
C VAL A 776 -49.60 -30.62 2.60
N LEU A 777 -49.91 -29.66 3.50
CA LEU A 777 -51.12 -29.66 4.30
C LEU A 777 -52.39 -29.51 3.45
N ALA A 778 -52.37 -28.63 2.47
CA ALA A 778 -53.47 -28.48 1.52
C ALA A 778 -53.64 -29.71 0.62
N GLY A 779 -52.53 -30.31 0.14
CA GLY A 779 -52.54 -31.53 -0.60
C GLY A 779 -53.04 -32.74 0.18
N SER A 780 -52.65 -32.86 1.46
CA SER A 780 -53.15 -33.91 2.40
C SER A 780 -54.62 -33.72 2.74
N ALA A 781 -55.07 -32.46 2.96
CA ALA A 781 -56.47 -32.15 3.15
C ALA A 781 -57.30 -32.44 1.89
N ALA A 782 -56.84 -32.09 0.69
CA ALA A 782 -57.47 -32.39 -0.58
C ALA A 782 -57.54 -33.91 -0.83
N ALA A 783 -56.44 -34.65 -0.56
CA ALA A 783 -56.43 -36.12 -0.61
C ALA A 783 -57.41 -36.74 0.40
N GLY A 784 -57.51 -36.20 1.59
CA GLY A 784 -58.49 -36.61 2.59
C GLY A 784 -59.94 -36.37 2.16
N ILE A 785 -60.21 -35.24 1.52
CA ILE A 785 -61.55 -34.91 0.96
C ILE A 785 -61.88 -35.86 -0.21
N ILE A 786 -60.91 -36.15 -1.09
CA ILE A 786 -61.08 -37.09 -2.22
C ILE A 786 -61.37 -38.53 -1.71
N VAL A 787 -60.61 -38.98 -0.69
CA VAL A 787 -60.84 -40.27 -0.01
C VAL A 787 -62.22 -40.32 0.64
N ALA A 788 -62.68 -39.25 1.27
CA ALA A 788 -63.99 -39.16 1.89
C ALA A 788 -65.13 -39.09 0.85
N ALA A 789 -64.87 -38.53 -0.32
CA ALA A 789 -65.85 -38.42 -1.43
C ALA A 789 -65.96 -39.70 -2.30
N ALA A 790 -64.89 -40.50 -2.40
CA ALA A 790 -64.77 -41.67 -3.25
C ALA A 790 -65.29 -42.98 -2.61
N GLY A 791 -65.65 -42.98 -1.31
CA GLY A 791 -66.09 -44.19 -0.58
C GLY A 791 -64.89 -45.11 -0.20
N PRO A 792 -65.22 -46.30 0.41
CA PRO A 792 -64.20 -47.16 1.01
C PRO A 792 -63.39 -48.03 0.07
N ASP A 793 -63.12 -47.55 -1.20
CA ASP A 793 -62.32 -48.30 -2.15
C ASP A 793 -60.87 -48.33 -1.74
N LEU A 794 -60.24 -49.51 -1.74
CA LEU A 794 -58.84 -49.76 -1.41
C LEU A 794 -57.85 -48.88 -2.22
N ALA A 795 -58.23 -48.47 -3.43
CA ALA A 795 -57.46 -47.61 -4.28
C ALA A 795 -57.36 -46.16 -3.77
N GLY A 796 -58.49 -45.61 -3.20
CA GLY A 796 -58.49 -44.27 -2.61
C GLY A 796 -57.72 -44.20 -1.32
N LEU A 797 -57.77 -45.24 -0.48
CA LEU A 797 -57.01 -45.38 0.74
C LEU A 797 -55.47 -45.49 0.43
N ALA A 798 -55.11 -46.31 -0.56
CA ALA A 798 -53.73 -46.44 -1.01
C ALA A 798 -53.18 -45.11 -1.60
N ALA A 799 -53.96 -44.39 -2.40
CA ALA A 799 -53.55 -43.05 -2.93
C ALA A 799 -53.40 -42.02 -1.81
N GLY A 800 -54.28 -42.02 -0.78
CA GLY A 800 -54.16 -41.16 0.40
C GLY A 800 -52.90 -41.45 1.23
N ILE A 801 -52.57 -42.74 1.41
CA ILE A 801 -51.37 -43.19 2.13
C ILE A 801 -50.12 -42.81 1.34
N VAL A 802 -50.09 -43.03 0.02
CA VAL A 802 -48.94 -42.64 -0.83
C VAL A 802 -48.74 -41.13 -0.87
N ALA A 803 -49.82 -40.34 -0.96
CA ALA A 803 -49.73 -38.87 -0.93
C ALA A 803 -49.25 -38.35 0.45
N THR A 804 -49.66 -38.95 1.55
CA THR A 804 -49.25 -38.57 2.90
C THR A 804 -47.83 -39.00 3.22
N ALA A 805 -47.42 -40.21 2.75
CA ALA A 805 -46.06 -40.71 2.90
C ALA A 805 -45.07 -39.95 2.00
N GLY A 806 -45.49 -39.66 0.74
CA GLY A 806 -44.71 -38.84 -0.17
C GLY A 806 -44.52 -37.39 0.27
N GLY A 807 -45.62 -36.79 0.83
CA GLY A 807 -45.57 -35.47 1.43
C GLY A 807 -44.70 -35.41 2.70
N GLY A 808 -44.76 -36.47 3.52
CA GLY A 808 -43.94 -36.62 4.68
C GLY A 808 -42.46 -36.80 4.33
N ALA A 809 -42.14 -37.65 3.35
CA ALA A 809 -40.77 -37.85 2.87
C ALA A 809 -40.21 -36.56 2.25
N TRP A 810 -41.04 -35.82 1.53
CA TRP A 810 -40.66 -34.54 0.94
C TRP A 810 -40.39 -33.44 2.00
N LEU A 811 -41.20 -33.37 3.06
CA LEU A 811 -41.02 -32.52 4.24
C LEU A 811 -39.73 -32.86 4.98
N VAL A 812 -39.44 -34.15 5.16
CA VAL A 812 -38.20 -34.60 5.79
C VAL A 812 -36.99 -34.23 4.95
N ARG A 813 -37.08 -34.32 3.64
CA ARG A 813 -36.04 -33.89 2.70
C ARG A 813 -35.82 -32.36 2.76
N ASP A 814 -36.88 -31.58 2.77
CA ASP A 814 -36.79 -30.11 2.90
C ASP A 814 -36.27 -29.69 4.26
N LEU A 815 -36.63 -30.39 5.35
CA LEU A 815 -36.11 -30.17 6.67
C LEU A 815 -34.61 -30.54 6.75
N HIS A 816 -34.22 -31.62 6.04
CA HIS A 816 -32.82 -32.01 5.87
C HIS A 816 -32.02 -30.92 5.12
N GLU A 817 -32.59 -30.35 4.09
CA GLU A 817 -31.95 -29.29 3.29
C GLU A 817 -31.84 -27.99 4.10
N VAL A 818 -32.86 -27.61 4.88
CA VAL A 818 -32.82 -26.50 5.84
C VAL A 818 -31.75 -26.72 6.92
N VAL A 819 -31.63 -27.91 7.47
CA VAL A 819 -30.61 -28.25 8.49
C VAL A 819 -29.21 -28.33 7.86
N ARG A 820 -29.11 -28.76 6.60
CA ARG A 820 -27.84 -28.81 5.85
C ARG A 820 -27.35 -27.42 5.43
N GLN A 821 -28.27 -26.46 5.22
CA GLN A 821 -27.98 -25.07 4.90
C GLN A 821 -27.66 -24.21 6.13
N LEU A 822 -27.87 -24.71 7.36
CA LEU A 822 -27.42 -24.08 8.60
C LEU A 822 -25.90 -24.33 8.80
N GLY A 823 -25.12 -23.87 7.85
CA GLY A 823 -23.66 -23.91 7.88
C GLY A 823 -23.05 -22.71 8.63
N PRO A 824 -21.73 -22.65 8.77
CA PRO A 824 -21.04 -21.47 9.32
C PRO A 824 -21.35 -20.17 8.57
N SER A 825 -21.62 -20.23 7.27
CA SER A 825 -22.03 -19.10 6.42
C SER A 825 -23.33 -18.44 6.88
N ASP A 826 -24.33 -19.25 7.25
CA ASP A 826 -25.65 -18.73 7.63
C ASP A 826 -25.61 -17.99 8.97
N ALA A 827 -24.78 -18.46 9.93
CA ALA A 827 -24.59 -17.78 11.20
C ALA A 827 -23.86 -16.44 11.02
N LEU A 828 -22.92 -16.36 10.09
CA LEU A 828 -22.21 -15.12 9.74
C LEU A 828 -23.17 -14.14 9.05
N GLU A 829 -24.02 -14.61 8.14
CA GLU A 829 -25.02 -13.80 7.45
C GLU A 829 -26.04 -13.19 8.44
N ASP A 830 -26.52 -13.97 9.41
CA ASP A 830 -27.43 -13.50 10.44
C ASP A 830 -26.81 -12.42 11.33
N ILE A 831 -25.55 -12.59 11.75
CA ILE A 831 -24.82 -11.62 12.55
C ILE A 831 -24.57 -10.35 11.74
N ALA A 832 -24.12 -10.50 10.51
CA ALA A 832 -23.89 -9.39 9.60
C ALA A 832 -25.18 -8.61 9.30
N ALA A 833 -26.30 -9.31 9.13
CA ALA A 833 -27.61 -8.71 8.97
C ALA A 833 -28.03 -7.90 10.22
N ALA A 834 -27.78 -8.42 11.43
CA ALA A 834 -28.06 -7.70 12.67
C ALA A 834 -27.19 -6.43 12.80
N VAL A 835 -25.92 -6.50 12.40
CA VAL A 835 -25.01 -5.34 12.40
C VAL A 835 -25.48 -4.29 11.39
N ALA A 836 -25.81 -4.69 10.16
CA ALA A 836 -26.28 -3.77 9.11
C ALA A 836 -27.58 -3.06 9.52
N GLU A 837 -28.58 -3.80 10.03
CA GLU A 837 -29.83 -3.22 10.52
C GLU A 837 -29.59 -2.27 11.71
N GLY A 838 -28.74 -2.67 12.66
CA GLY A 838 -28.39 -1.85 13.81
C GLY A 838 -27.72 -0.53 13.41
N LEU A 839 -26.83 -0.58 12.43
CA LEU A 839 -26.18 0.62 11.89
C LEU A 839 -27.17 1.51 11.13
N ARG A 840 -28.03 0.94 10.28
CA ARG A 840 -29.08 1.68 9.58
C ARG A 840 -30.03 2.39 10.57
N ASP A 841 -30.54 1.67 11.54
CA ASP A 841 -31.50 2.20 12.52
C ASP A 841 -30.93 3.28 13.43
N THR A 842 -29.59 3.38 13.50
CA THR A 842 -28.87 4.42 14.27
C THR A 842 -28.29 5.54 13.41
N GLY A 843 -28.53 5.53 12.09
CA GLY A 843 -27.96 6.49 11.14
C GLY A 843 -26.45 6.32 10.93
N GLY A 844 -25.94 5.11 11.15
CA GLY A 844 -24.52 4.76 10.94
C GLY A 844 -24.17 4.49 9.47
N ILE A 845 -25.14 4.02 8.71
CA ILE A 845 -25.06 3.79 7.26
C ILE A 845 -26.28 4.37 6.57
N ALA A 846 -26.24 4.47 5.25
CA ALA A 846 -27.33 5.00 4.45
C ALA A 846 -28.65 4.22 4.67
N PRO A 847 -29.81 4.89 4.64
CA PRO A 847 -31.10 4.30 5.00
C PRO A 847 -31.59 3.20 4.06
N GLU A 848 -31.10 3.16 2.82
CA GLU A 848 -31.35 2.15 1.81
C GLU A 848 -30.57 0.84 2.06
N LEU A 849 -29.54 0.90 2.88
CA LEU A 849 -28.73 -0.27 3.24
C LEU A 849 -29.31 -0.98 4.44
N GLY A 850 -29.29 -2.32 4.43
CA GLY A 850 -29.83 -3.14 5.50
C GLY A 850 -29.39 -4.59 5.37
N ALA A 851 -30.15 -5.48 6.01
CA ALA A 851 -29.88 -6.92 5.99
C ALA A 851 -29.89 -7.50 4.54
N GLU A 852 -30.73 -6.96 3.67
CA GLU A 852 -30.81 -7.37 2.26
C GLU A 852 -29.59 -6.97 1.43
N SER A 853 -28.80 -5.99 1.89
CA SER A 853 -27.55 -5.56 1.27
C SER A 853 -26.36 -6.43 1.66
N VAL A 854 -26.47 -7.24 2.72
CA VAL A 854 -25.41 -8.13 3.18
C VAL A 854 -25.15 -9.23 2.15
N ARG A 855 -23.89 -9.47 1.87
CA ARG A 855 -23.43 -10.59 1.05
C ARG A 855 -22.36 -11.37 1.78
N VAL A 856 -22.52 -12.68 1.82
CA VAL A 856 -21.53 -13.64 2.33
C VAL A 856 -21.17 -14.61 1.22
N VAL A 857 -19.93 -14.61 0.80
CA VAL A 857 -19.42 -15.42 -0.31
C VAL A 857 -18.35 -16.37 0.22
N ALA A 858 -18.53 -17.68 0.03
CA ALA A 858 -17.49 -18.67 0.34
C ALA A 858 -16.36 -18.57 -0.69
N GLN A 859 -15.12 -18.55 -0.22
CA GLN A 859 -13.91 -18.52 -1.02
C GLN A 859 -13.25 -19.91 -1.08
N ALA A 860 -12.45 -20.15 -2.12
CA ALA A 860 -11.79 -21.45 -2.36
C ALA A 860 -10.82 -21.84 -1.23
N ASP A 861 -10.23 -20.87 -0.55
CA ASP A 861 -9.28 -21.05 0.56
C ASP A 861 -9.92 -21.29 1.93
N GLY A 862 -11.26 -21.45 1.95
CA GLY A 862 -12.03 -21.75 3.17
C GLY A 862 -12.40 -20.54 4.01
N TYR A 863 -12.16 -19.33 3.52
CA TYR A 863 -12.70 -18.10 4.09
C TYR A 863 -14.10 -17.80 3.57
N TYR A 864 -14.84 -17.02 4.35
CA TYR A 864 -16.09 -16.39 3.95
C TYR A 864 -15.87 -14.89 3.87
N ARG A 865 -16.14 -14.30 2.72
CA ARG A 865 -16.07 -12.86 2.53
C ARG A 865 -17.44 -12.23 2.79
N CYS A 866 -17.50 -11.26 3.70
CA CYS A 866 -18.70 -10.54 4.08
C CYS A 866 -18.56 -9.04 3.75
N TYR A 867 -19.59 -8.46 3.11
CA TYR A 867 -19.64 -7.05 2.72
C TYR A 867 -21.07 -6.56 2.49
N LEU A 868 -21.24 -5.22 2.41
CA LEU A 868 -22.50 -4.58 2.01
C LEU A 868 -22.48 -4.25 0.51
N ALA A 869 -23.39 -4.87 -0.24
CA ALA A 869 -23.58 -4.53 -1.65
C ALA A 869 -24.21 -3.13 -1.77
N GLY A 870 -23.71 -2.32 -2.70
CA GLY A 870 -24.24 -0.99 -2.95
C GLY A 870 -23.79 0.10 -1.95
N ALA A 871 -22.97 -0.23 -0.95
CA ALA A 871 -22.51 0.71 0.06
C ALA A 871 -21.46 1.70 -0.47
N SER A 872 -21.44 2.90 0.08
CA SER A 872 -20.32 3.83 -0.08
C SER A 872 -19.05 3.30 0.62
N GLU A 873 -17.90 3.86 0.31
CA GLU A 873 -16.65 3.51 1.00
C GLU A 873 -16.80 3.70 2.53
N ALA A 874 -17.34 4.84 2.96
CA ALA A 874 -17.54 5.15 4.37
C ALA A 874 -18.51 4.19 5.06
N ASP A 875 -19.60 3.81 4.40
CA ASP A 875 -20.60 2.87 4.95
C ASP A 875 -20.05 1.45 5.00
N SER A 876 -19.34 1.01 3.95
CA SER A 876 -18.72 -0.31 3.92
C SER A 876 -17.63 -0.45 4.99
N ARG A 877 -16.81 0.59 5.20
CA ARG A 877 -15.79 0.63 6.25
C ARG A 877 -16.44 0.50 7.64
N ARG A 878 -17.45 1.32 7.92
CA ARG A 878 -18.15 1.29 9.23
C ARG A 878 -18.82 -0.04 9.50
N PHE A 879 -19.39 -0.65 8.48
CA PHE A 879 -20.00 -1.97 8.60
C PHE A 879 -18.95 -3.04 8.92
N THR A 880 -17.84 -3.05 8.21
CA THR A 880 -16.77 -4.05 8.39
C THR A 880 -16.09 -3.90 9.75
N GLU A 881 -15.83 -2.68 10.20
CA GLU A 881 -15.33 -2.41 11.56
C GLU A 881 -16.30 -2.92 12.63
N ALA A 882 -17.58 -2.62 12.50
CA ALA A 882 -18.59 -3.08 13.45
C ALA A 882 -18.75 -4.60 13.43
N LEU A 883 -18.68 -5.25 12.28
CA LEU A 883 -18.75 -6.70 12.15
C LEU A 883 -17.53 -7.37 12.79
N ASP A 884 -16.32 -6.86 12.52
CA ASP A 884 -15.10 -7.34 13.15
C ASP A 884 -15.16 -7.25 14.68
N GLU A 885 -15.71 -6.13 15.22
CA GLU A 885 -15.89 -5.97 16.67
C GLU A 885 -16.84 -7.00 17.29
N VAL A 886 -17.91 -7.38 16.60
CA VAL A 886 -18.84 -8.40 17.07
C VAL A 886 -18.22 -9.79 17.06
N LEU A 887 -17.40 -10.08 16.04
CA LEU A 887 -16.77 -11.38 15.86
C LEU A 887 -15.53 -11.57 16.73
N ALA A 888 -14.89 -10.48 17.16
CA ALA A 888 -13.68 -10.51 17.97
C ALA A 888 -13.93 -11.06 19.39
N PRO A 889 -12.89 -11.61 20.04
CA PRO A 889 -12.95 -11.97 21.45
C PRO A 889 -13.35 -10.79 22.34
N LEU A 890 -14.06 -11.07 23.45
CA LEU A 890 -14.41 -10.04 24.44
C LEU A 890 -13.13 -9.48 25.07
N ALA A 891 -12.89 -8.19 24.84
CA ALA A 891 -11.78 -7.49 25.48
C ALA A 891 -12.30 -6.55 26.60
N SER A 892 -12.96 -5.46 26.21
CA SER A 892 -13.54 -4.49 27.14
C SER A 892 -14.74 -3.78 26.50
N PRO A 893 -15.78 -4.51 26.13
CA PRO A 893 -16.95 -3.94 25.50
C PRO A 893 -17.71 -3.04 26.46
N ARG A 894 -18.24 -1.93 25.95
CA ARG A 894 -19.14 -1.06 26.75
C ARG A 894 -20.47 -1.71 27.06
N TYR A 895 -20.98 -2.54 26.16
CA TYR A 895 -22.13 -3.42 26.34
C TYR A 895 -21.82 -4.79 25.77
N ILE A 896 -22.34 -5.83 26.40
CA ILE A 896 -22.31 -7.20 25.89
C ILE A 896 -23.74 -7.67 25.59
N ILE A 897 -23.89 -8.54 24.60
CA ILE A 897 -25.16 -9.11 24.20
C ILE A 897 -25.05 -10.63 24.12
N PRO A 898 -26.03 -11.38 24.65
CA PRO A 898 -25.97 -12.83 24.65
C PRO A 898 -26.30 -13.43 23.29
N ARG A 899 -25.64 -14.55 23.00
CA ARG A 899 -25.99 -15.49 21.94
C ARG A 899 -26.15 -16.87 22.56
N TYR A 900 -27.31 -17.49 22.33
CA TYR A 900 -27.59 -18.84 22.81
C TYR A 900 -27.14 -19.86 21.78
N ILE A 901 -26.35 -20.84 22.22
CA ILE A 901 -25.83 -21.94 21.40
C ILE A 901 -26.53 -23.23 21.88
N ALA A 902 -27.04 -23.99 20.93
CA ALA A 902 -27.58 -25.32 21.19
C ALA A 902 -26.65 -26.38 20.53
N ASP A 903 -26.18 -27.36 21.31
CA ASP A 903 -25.49 -28.51 20.76
C ASP A 903 -26.53 -29.43 20.09
N PRO A 904 -26.42 -29.70 18.78
CA PRO A 904 -27.35 -30.59 18.12
C PRO A 904 -27.06 -32.04 18.58
N PRO A 905 -28.09 -32.81 18.94
CA PRO A 905 -27.93 -34.25 19.16
C PRO A 905 -27.50 -34.94 17.88
N GLY A 906 -26.81 -36.05 17.99
CA GLY A 906 -26.15 -36.76 16.86
C GLY A 906 -27.09 -37.27 15.76
N SER A 907 -28.42 -37.27 15.96
CA SER A 907 -29.37 -37.62 14.93
C SER A 907 -30.09 -36.41 14.34
N MET A 908 -30.43 -36.49 13.08
CA MET A 908 -31.09 -35.46 12.31
C MET A 908 -32.53 -35.17 12.76
N LEU A 909 -33.26 -36.21 13.18
CA LEU A 909 -34.61 -36.12 13.73
C LEU A 909 -34.61 -35.40 15.07
N ASP A 910 -33.63 -35.70 15.93
CA ASP A 910 -33.51 -35.06 17.24
C ASP A 910 -33.10 -33.59 17.12
N THR A 911 -32.30 -33.25 16.10
CA THR A 911 -31.93 -31.86 15.77
C THR A 911 -33.14 -31.05 15.32
N ALA A 912 -33.97 -31.64 14.48
CA ALA A 912 -35.23 -31.00 14.04
C ALA A 912 -36.24 -30.85 15.16
N LEU A 913 -36.37 -31.87 16.01
CA LEU A 913 -37.24 -31.84 17.21
C LEU A 913 -36.74 -30.83 18.24
N LEU A 914 -35.39 -30.74 18.42
CA LEU A 914 -34.79 -29.72 19.28
C LEU A 914 -35.06 -28.31 18.75
N ALA A 915 -34.89 -28.07 17.45
CA ALA A 915 -35.20 -26.77 16.83
C ALA A 915 -36.69 -26.38 17.00
N LEU A 916 -37.60 -27.32 16.79
CA LEU A 916 -39.06 -27.14 17.01
C LEU A 916 -39.36 -26.86 18.49
N ARG A 917 -38.73 -27.57 19.42
CA ARG A 917 -38.91 -27.46 20.84
C ARG A 917 -38.40 -26.14 21.41
N LEU A 918 -37.21 -25.72 20.98
CA LEU A 918 -36.61 -24.42 21.32
C LEU A 918 -37.47 -23.25 20.80
N ARG A 919 -38.07 -23.38 19.63
CA ARG A 919 -38.98 -22.40 19.05
C ARG A 919 -40.32 -22.31 19.79
N ARG A 920 -40.84 -23.43 20.32
CA ARG A 920 -42.16 -23.49 20.99
C ARG A 920 -42.10 -23.08 22.47
N THR A 921 -40.98 -23.36 23.14
CA THR A 921 -40.86 -23.16 24.58
C THR A 921 -40.16 -21.88 24.98
N GLY A 922 -39.52 -21.16 24.02
CA GLY A 922 -38.69 -19.99 24.33
C GLY A 922 -37.53 -20.28 25.30
N ARG A 923 -37.36 -21.59 25.68
CA ARG A 923 -36.31 -21.97 26.61
C ARG A 923 -34.94 -21.83 26.00
N ARG A 924 -34.11 -21.11 26.69
CA ARG A 924 -32.73 -20.77 26.43
C ARG A 924 -31.87 -22.04 26.31
N GLY A 925 -31.03 -22.13 25.28
CA GLY A 925 -30.04 -23.20 25.13
C GLY A 925 -29.10 -23.29 26.36
N ARG A 926 -28.43 -24.42 26.52
CA ARG A 926 -27.57 -24.66 27.71
C ARG A 926 -26.27 -23.81 27.74
N ALA A 927 -25.79 -23.34 26.59
CA ALA A 927 -24.59 -22.53 26.52
C ALA A 927 -24.93 -21.11 26.04
N VAL A 928 -24.44 -20.11 26.77
CA VAL A 928 -24.60 -18.69 26.41
C VAL A 928 -23.20 -18.16 26.14
N VAL A 929 -23.00 -17.64 24.94
CA VAL A 929 -21.81 -16.89 24.56
C VAL A 929 -22.17 -15.43 24.44
N TYR A 930 -21.32 -14.56 24.91
CA TYR A 930 -21.56 -13.12 24.86
C TYR A 930 -20.66 -12.49 23.78
N HIS A 931 -21.23 -11.55 23.07
CA HIS A 931 -20.56 -10.75 22.04
C HIS A 931 -20.46 -9.30 22.48
N ALA A 932 -19.45 -8.60 21.99
CA ALA A 932 -19.38 -7.16 22.14
C ALA A 932 -20.46 -6.47 21.28
N VAL A 933 -21.13 -5.47 21.83
CA VAL A 933 -21.88 -4.53 21.01
C VAL A 933 -20.87 -3.58 20.36
N PRO A 934 -20.89 -3.41 19.02
CA PRO A 934 -19.93 -2.57 18.30
C PRO A 934 -19.80 -1.15 18.90
N SER A 935 -18.62 -0.60 18.92
CA SER A 935 -18.31 0.68 19.57
C SER A 935 -19.21 1.81 19.12
N TYR A 936 -19.49 1.90 17.81
CA TYR A 936 -20.43 2.89 17.28
C TYR A 936 -21.85 2.72 17.84
N LEU A 937 -22.30 1.48 17.95
CA LEU A 937 -23.64 1.11 18.46
C LEU A 937 -23.70 1.13 19.99
N ALA A 938 -22.56 1.01 20.66
CA ALA A 938 -22.40 1.07 22.11
C ALA A 938 -22.21 2.50 22.64
N ALA A 939 -22.23 3.53 21.79
CA ALA A 939 -21.97 4.91 22.19
C ALA A 939 -22.94 5.40 23.30
N ASN A 940 -24.19 4.95 23.28
CA ASN A 940 -25.18 5.20 24.34
C ASN A 940 -26.20 4.07 24.42
N ARG A 941 -27.01 4.07 25.50
CA ARG A 941 -28.01 3.03 25.74
C ARG A 941 -29.03 2.94 24.60
N GLN A 942 -29.47 4.06 24.05
CA GLN A 942 -30.50 4.06 23.00
C GLN A 942 -30.01 3.35 21.73
N ARG A 943 -28.72 3.56 21.32
CA ARG A 943 -28.12 2.86 20.18
C ARG A 943 -27.97 1.37 20.49
N ALA A 944 -27.48 1.02 21.68
CA ALA A 944 -27.35 -0.37 22.10
C ALA A 944 -28.69 -1.11 22.06
N ASP A 945 -29.79 -0.46 22.52
CA ASP A 945 -31.16 -1.03 22.49
C ASP A 945 -31.70 -1.17 21.05
N ARG A 946 -31.32 -0.26 20.11
CA ARG A 946 -31.65 -0.40 18.69
C ARG A 946 -30.93 -1.59 18.09
N PHE A 947 -29.63 -1.73 18.35
CA PHE A 947 -28.87 -2.91 17.93
C PHE A 947 -29.46 -4.20 18.52
N ALA A 948 -29.81 -4.22 19.80
CA ALA A 948 -30.44 -5.39 20.43
C ALA A 948 -31.72 -5.80 19.74
N ARG A 949 -32.56 -4.86 19.26
CA ARG A 949 -33.73 -5.21 18.45
C ARG A 949 -33.40 -5.92 17.16
N ALA A 950 -32.37 -5.45 16.45
CA ALA A 950 -31.86 -6.13 15.25
C ALA A 950 -31.26 -7.51 15.59
N TRP A 951 -30.44 -7.58 16.64
CA TRP A 951 -29.87 -8.82 17.15
C TRP A 951 -30.94 -9.86 17.52
N ASN A 952 -31.99 -9.42 18.22
CA ASN A 952 -33.11 -10.26 18.59
C ASN A 952 -33.94 -10.77 17.41
N ARG A 953 -33.88 -10.03 16.29
CA ARG A 953 -34.57 -10.45 15.05
C ARG A 953 -33.79 -11.49 14.27
N TYR A 954 -32.47 -11.37 14.21
CA TYR A 954 -31.63 -12.19 13.32
C TYR A 954 -30.84 -13.27 14.08
N VAL A 955 -30.35 -13.00 15.28
CA VAL A 955 -29.41 -13.88 15.99
C VAL A 955 -30.08 -14.58 17.17
N SER A 956 -30.28 -13.91 18.28
CA SER A 956 -30.96 -14.51 19.47
C SER A 956 -31.53 -13.45 20.40
N THR A 957 -32.54 -13.85 21.18
CA THR A 957 -33.17 -12.93 22.13
C THR A 957 -32.26 -12.61 23.31
N GLY A 958 -32.14 -11.33 23.65
CA GLY A 958 -31.38 -10.86 24.79
C GLY A 958 -31.34 -9.34 24.86
N GLU A 959 -30.97 -8.82 26.01
CA GLU A 959 -30.79 -7.39 26.24
C GLU A 959 -29.31 -7.06 26.35
N PRO A 960 -28.87 -5.84 25.92
CA PRO A 960 -27.53 -5.42 26.10
C PRO A 960 -27.25 -5.09 27.58
N ILE A 961 -26.19 -5.71 28.14
CA ILE A 961 -25.82 -5.55 29.55
C ILE A 961 -24.64 -4.58 29.59
N TYR A 962 -24.73 -3.55 30.42
CA TYR A 962 -23.70 -2.55 30.58
C TYR A 962 -22.49 -3.11 31.36
N TRP A 963 -21.28 -2.79 30.96
CA TRP A 963 -20.05 -3.38 31.52
C TRP A 963 -19.84 -3.15 33.02
N LYS A 964 -20.42 -2.07 33.61
CA LYS A 964 -20.39 -1.82 35.05
C LYS A 964 -21.39 -2.64 35.84
N ASP A 965 -22.28 -3.33 35.17
CA ASP A 965 -23.18 -4.27 35.83
C ASP A 965 -22.35 -5.43 36.40
N PRO A 966 -22.56 -5.83 37.69
CA PRO A 966 -21.81 -6.94 38.30
C PRO A 966 -21.91 -8.25 37.50
N GLN A 967 -23.04 -8.51 36.84
CA GLN A 967 -23.21 -9.65 35.96
C GLN A 967 -22.34 -9.56 34.72
N ALA A 968 -22.30 -8.41 34.06
CA ALA A 968 -21.45 -8.19 32.89
C ALA A 968 -19.96 -8.25 33.25
N SER A 969 -19.55 -7.65 34.35
CA SER A 969 -18.16 -7.68 34.82
C SER A 969 -17.67 -9.11 35.09
N ALA A 970 -18.52 -9.96 35.72
CA ALA A 970 -18.19 -11.37 35.95
C ALA A 970 -18.09 -12.18 34.65
N ILE A 971 -19.00 -11.92 33.69
CA ILE A 971 -18.95 -12.56 32.34
C ILE A 971 -17.71 -12.14 31.59
N ILE A 972 -17.40 -10.85 31.54
CA ILE A 972 -16.22 -10.33 30.85
C ILE A 972 -14.95 -10.91 31.47
N ALA A 973 -14.85 -11.01 32.78
CA ALA A 973 -13.72 -11.59 33.48
C ALA A 973 -13.51 -13.07 33.12
N THR A 974 -14.60 -13.85 32.99
CA THR A 974 -14.51 -15.29 32.64
C THR A 974 -14.31 -15.56 31.17
N GLN A 975 -14.78 -14.68 30.29
CA GLN A 975 -14.69 -14.85 28.82
C GLN A 975 -13.62 -13.95 28.19
N ARG A 976 -12.88 -13.18 28.98
CA ARG A 976 -11.85 -12.27 28.46
C ARG A 976 -10.78 -13.05 27.72
N GLY A 977 -10.53 -12.66 26.47
CA GLY A 977 -9.57 -13.31 25.59
C GLY A 977 -10.03 -14.63 24.98
N ALA A 978 -11.17 -15.20 25.44
CA ALA A 978 -11.76 -16.35 24.77
C ALA A 978 -12.43 -15.94 23.48
N ASP A 979 -12.08 -16.63 22.38
CA ASP A 979 -12.72 -16.42 21.08
C ASP A 979 -14.06 -17.19 21.04
N PRO A 980 -15.20 -16.50 21.01
CA PRO A 980 -16.50 -17.15 21.05
C PRO A 980 -16.85 -17.90 19.77
N PHE A 981 -16.10 -17.68 18.70
CA PHE A 981 -16.30 -18.30 17.39
C PHE A 981 -15.13 -19.15 16.93
N ASP A 982 -13.95 -19.01 17.55
CA ASP A 982 -12.69 -19.53 17.01
C ASP A 982 -12.51 -19.08 15.54
N VAL A 983 -12.62 -17.77 15.32
CA VAL A 983 -12.55 -17.17 13.99
C VAL A 983 -11.31 -16.30 13.84
N THR A 984 -10.77 -16.33 12.64
CA THR A 984 -9.78 -15.34 12.19
C THR A 984 -10.48 -14.39 11.23
N THR A 985 -10.40 -13.10 11.53
CA THR A 985 -10.95 -12.03 10.68
C THR A 985 -9.83 -11.29 9.98
N GLN A 986 -10.07 -10.90 8.73
CA GLN A 986 -9.14 -10.12 7.92
C GLN A 986 -9.91 -9.03 7.17
N MET A 987 -9.52 -7.77 7.39
CA MET A 987 -10.08 -6.64 6.67
C MET A 987 -9.42 -6.51 5.30
N ARG A 988 -10.22 -6.30 4.24
CA ARG A 988 -9.75 -6.16 2.86
C ARG A 988 -10.55 -5.08 2.13
N VAL A 989 -9.93 -4.49 1.10
CA VAL A 989 -10.55 -3.48 0.24
C VAL A 989 -10.62 -4.01 -1.18
N LEU A 990 -11.81 -4.06 -1.75
CA LEU A 990 -12.08 -4.44 -3.14
C LEU A 990 -12.39 -3.20 -3.96
N TRP A 991 -11.95 -3.20 -5.21
CA TRP A 991 -12.43 -2.28 -6.23
C TRP A 991 -13.44 -2.99 -7.14
N ARG A 992 -14.60 -2.41 -7.32
CA ARG A 992 -15.73 -3.02 -8.04
C ARG A 992 -16.24 -2.14 -9.15
#